data_c6dce3c17900184cd60b6ca006ed767e
#
_entry.id   c6dce3c17900184cd60b6ca006ed767e
#
_cell.length_a   1.000
_cell.length_b   1.000
_cell.length_c   1.000
_cell.angle_alpha   90.00
_cell.angle_beta   90.00
_cell.angle_gamma   90.00
#
_symmetry.space_group_name_H-M   'P 1'
#
loop_
_entity.id
_entity.type
_entity.pdbx_description
1 polymer ?
#
loop_
_entity_poly.entity_id
_entity_poly.type
_entity_poly.pdbx_seq_one_letter_code
_entity_poly.pdbx_strand_id
1 'polypeptide(L)'
;MKNSLYILFLLIFNLTFSQVNFQGLIKDVNGNNITGANVIAIEKESKILDGFGISNDSGFFRLNLKKDLDYEIKISFIGFKEEVFDLKISENLEKDFILEEQAEALDEVEIVYEMPVTIKGDTIVYNADSFNTGSEKKLADVLKNLPGVEINEDGVVEVEGKEISKITVEGKDFFDGDSKLATQNLPAKAVGKIEVLRNFTEAGQLRNVTNNEDNIAINISLKSGKDKFWFGELLGGVGNDDRVLASPKVFYYAKDFSMSFLGNNNNIGEPVLSRRDFYRFGGGFNNLNARNGTSINISSDGAGLGNLQNNQAKSIDAQLGAFNFSKTWNNDIWEISGFAILAETNNIIEEKITRNFTSGLIENTEDYVVQDNKQQLYKFTTSFIPNDKLQVEYNLLVKSAENVENTDLTSNSFRDSSSNPVIQPIETDEINILIRDEPSSINQELKTYYTLNEDNIFSFEAQHLSQTEDPFYRAVRDIQPFRDIIPLDTDQSKFNINQNRLVDTDKLEAKLDYYYILTPKSNLNFTVGITDVKQNFNSNIFQILDDSSELNFNQDFLNNDVDFNFRDAYFSFNYRFITGMFTMEPGFTINTYKSENIQLGNIENNSFTDIRPDLRIFMKLKDSESLRFNYTATNQFTDVNNLAEGYIFNNYNSFFQGNPKLESAKFYNYNLNYQSINIFNFTNVFANFNYSKRSNTIQSQTLLSGISSVRSAINSTLPTESYFASGRVDKRFKNFKAGFNMNFNYSNFNNIINGSLAEQESFTQNYRASVATNFRDKPNIEIGYSYNKRSYDTGDFKNYFYTDSPFVKIDAYFGNGFVFTADYSYNYYRNESETLNEYRFLEADLSYNKEGSKWEFAIGVKNLLNDTSVNRDSFNQLYSQTRSYIIQPRYTVFKLKYDLTSIAGS
;
A
#
# COMPACT_ATOMS: atom_id res chain seq x y z
N MET A 1 -34.58 -20.28 -17.41
CA MET A 1 -33.65 -19.96 -16.33
C MET A 1 -34.03 -18.77 -15.44
N LYS A 2 -34.81 -17.79 -15.88
CA LYS A 2 -35.24 -16.65 -15.03
C LYS A 2 -36.17 -17.05 -13.87
N ASN A 3 -37.05 -18.02 -14.04
CA ASN A 3 -38.06 -18.39 -13.02
C ASN A 3 -37.48 -19.32 -11.92
N SER A 4 -36.38 -20.03 -12.16
CA SER A 4 -35.75 -20.88 -11.14
C SER A 4 -34.94 -20.08 -10.11
N LEU A 5 -34.47 -18.89 -10.48
CA LEU A 5 -33.72 -17.98 -9.60
C LEU A 5 -34.65 -17.35 -8.56
N TYR A 6 -35.92 -17.07 -8.90
CA TYR A 6 -36.90 -16.51 -7.99
C TYR A 6 -37.34 -17.54 -6.92
N ILE A 7 -37.40 -18.82 -7.25
CA ILE A 7 -37.77 -19.89 -6.31
C ILE A 7 -36.62 -20.15 -5.31
N LEU A 8 -35.35 -20.05 -5.76
CA LEU A 8 -34.19 -20.14 -4.87
C LEU A 8 -34.12 -18.96 -3.91
N PHE A 9 -34.48 -17.76 -4.36
CA PHE A 9 -34.53 -16.54 -3.53
C PHE A 9 -35.65 -16.60 -2.48
N LEU A 10 -36.79 -17.23 -2.77
CA LEU A 10 -37.92 -17.40 -1.85
C LEU A 10 -37.66 -18.48 -0.79
N LEU A 11 -36.81 -19.48 -1.06
CA LEU A 11 -36.45 -20.54 -0.09
C LEU A 11 -35.44 -20.10 0.97
N ILE A 12 -34.65 -19.05 0.70
CA ILE A 12 -33.65 -18.49 1.66
C ILE A 12 -34.32 -17.63 2.75
N PHE A 13 -35.57 -17.20 2.56
CA PHE A 13 -36.22 -16.23 3.45
C PHE A 13 -36.87 -16.80 4.74
N ASN A 14 -36.78 -18.09 5.00
CA ASN A 14 -37.51 -18.73 6.13
C ASN A 14 -36.63 -19.19 7.31
N LEU A 15 -35.37 -18.73 7.46
CA LEU A 15 -34.60 -18.98 8.69
C LEU A 15 -34.54 -17.73 9.58
N THR A 16 -35.69 -17.31 10.11
CA THR A 16 -35.71 -16.26 11.16
C THR A 16 -35.42 -16.90 12.52
N PHE A 17 -34.17 -16.86 12.98
CA PHE A 17 -33.90 -16.99 14.40
C PHE A 17 -34.41 -15.72 15.08
N SER A 18 -35.35 -15.84 15.99
CA SER A 18 -35.86 -14.69 16.77
C SER A 18 -34.75 -14.22 17.73
N GLN A 19 -34.16 -13.09 17.44
CA GLN A 19 -33.32 -12.35 18.40
C GLN A 19 -34.12 -11.25 19.04
N VAL A 20 -33.77 -10.92 20.26
CA VAL A 20 -34.41 -9.88 21.07
C VAL A 20 -33.35 -8.82 21.45
N ASN A 21 -33.77 -7.58 21.50
CA ASN A 21 -32.90 -6.48 21.87
C ASN A 21 -32.95 -6.26 23.38
N PHE A 22 -31.78 -6.20 24.02
CA PHE A 22 -31.63 -5.68 25.38
C PHE A 22 -30.88 -4.34 25.28
N GLN A 23 -31.52 -3.24 25.74
CA GLN A 23 -30.99 -1.89 25.60
C GLN A 23 -31.35 -1.04 26.81
N GLY A 24 -30.62 0.09 26.99
CA GLY A 24 -30.90 1.03 28.08
C GLY A 24 -29.85 2.11 28.20
N LEU A 25 -29.93 2.93 29.22
CA LEU A 25 -28.95 3.97 29.54
C LEU A 25 -28.15 3.58 30.80
N ILE A 26 -26.86 3.92 30.79
CA ILE A 26 -25.97 3.76 31.94
C ILE A 26 -25.56 5.16 32.42
N LYS A 27 -25.83 5.42 33.73
CA LYS A 27 -25.57 6.69 34.38
C LYS A 27 -24.80 6.51 35.70
N ASP A 28 -24.17 7.57 36.17
CA ASP A 28 -23.65 7.62 37.51
C ASP A 28 -24.74 8.01 38.54
N VAL A 29 -24.41 7.98 39.83
CA VAL A 29 -25.32 8.37 40.92
C VAL A 29 -25.75 9.83 40.85
N ASN A 30 -25.04 10.68 40.12
CA ASN A 30 -25.36 12.11 39.92
C ASN A 30 -26.24 12.32 38.69
N GLY A 31 -26.57 11.26 37.91
CA GLY A 31 -27.41 11.31 36.70
C GLY A 31 -26.60 11.64 35.42
N ASN A 32 -25.27 11.72 35.48
CA ASN A 32 -24.45 11.89 34.28
C ASN A 32 -24.34 10.60 33.50
N ASN A 33 -24.36 10.70 32.19
CA ASN A 33 -24.24 9.56 31.29
C ASN A 33 -22.80 8.99 31.35
N ILE A 34 -22.67 7.68 31.48
CA ILE A 34 -21.37 6.99 31.44
C ILE A 34 -21.12 6.50 30.03
N THR A 35 -20.12 7.11 29.37
CA THR A 35 -19.63 6.70 28.04
C THR A 35 -18.56 5.63 28.19
N GLY A 36 -18.61 4.56 27.39
CA GLY A 36 -17.56 3.53 27.39
C GLY A 36 -17.77 2.42 28.43
N ALA A 37 -18.91 2.37 29.13
CA ALA A 37 -19.24 1.25 30.02
C ALA A 37 -19.51 -0.02 29.21
N ASN A 38 -18.91 -1.14 29.64
CA ASN A 38 -19.08 -2.44 28.99
C ASN A 38 -20.36 -3.13 29.51
N VAL A 39 -21.13 -3.69 28.60
CA VAL A 39 -22.28 -4.56 28.89
C VAL A 39 -22.06 -5.89 28.19
N ILE A 40 -21.90 -6.97 28.94
CA ILE A 40 -21.67 -8.31 28.41
C ILE A 40 -22.79 -9.25 28.82
N ALA A 41 -23.13 -10.14 27.92
CA ALA A 41 -24.10 -11.21 28.17
C ALA A 41 -23.44 -12.57 27.93
N ILE A 42 -23.29 -13.34 29.00
CA ILE A 42 -22.72 -14.68 28.99
C ILE A 42 -23.88 -15.69 29.10
N GLU A 43 -24.02 -16.58 28.15
CA GLU A 43 -25.00 -17.67 28.21
C GLU A 43 -24.61 -18.63 29.34
N LYS A 44 -25.53 -18.84 30.28
CA LYS A 44 -25.23 -19.60 31.50
C LYS A 44 -24.89 -21.06 31.27
N GLU A 45 -25.54 -21.70 30.29
CA GLU A 45 -25.38 -23.12 30.01
C GLU A 45 -24.06 -23.41 29.27
N SER A 46 -23.76 -22.66 28.25
CA SER A 46 -22.52 -22.81 27.44
C SER A 46 -21.30 -22.07 28.01
N LYS A 47 -21.53 -21.11 28.91
CA LYS A 47 -20.51 -20.19 29.45
C LYS A 47 -19.82 -19.35 28.35
N ILE A 48 -20.48 -19.18 27.20
CA ILE A 48 -19.95 -18.44 26.04
C ILE A 48 -20.51 -17.00 26.06
N LEU A 49 -19.67 -16.04 25.71
CA LEU A 49 -20.07 -14.66 25.47
C LEU A 49 -20.97 -14.60 24.22
N ASP A 50 -22.27 -14.35 24.41
CA ASP A 50 -23.26 -14.31 23.31
C ASP A 50 -23.57 -12.87 22.87
N GLY A 51 -23.42 -11.88 23.75
CA GLY A 51 -23.63 -10.47 23.46
C GLY A 51 -22.65 -9.56 24.17
N PHE A 52 -22.19 -8.52 23.42
CA PHE A 52 -21.31 -7.48 23.94
C PHE A 52 -21.74 -6.12 23.40
N GLY A 53 -21.74 -5.08 24.24
CA GLY A 53 -22.02 -3.70 23.89
C GLY A 53 -21.24 -2.75 24.77
N ILE A 54 -21.00 -1.54 24.24
CA ILE A 54 -20.36 -0.44 24.98
C ILE A 54 -21.35 0.73 24.97
N SER A 55 -21.49 1.46 26.07
CA SER A 55 -22.34 2.64 26.14
C SER A 55 -21.74 3.79 25.30
N ASN A 56 -22.59 4.47 24.53
CA ASN A 56 -22.20 5.63 23.71
C ASN A 56 -22.14 6.93 24.53
N ASP A 57 -21.92 8.08 23.86
CA ASP A 57 -21.82 9.40 24.51
C ASP A 57 -23.08 9.83 25.28
N SER A 58 -24.23 9.27 24.97
CA SER A 58 -25.46 9.46 25.72
C SER A 58 -25.69 8.40 26.81
N GLY A 59 -24.70 7.55 27.06
CA GLY A 59 -24.82 6.43 28.01
C GLY A 59 -25.64 5.25 27.47
N PHE A 60 -26.10 5.29 26.22
CA PHE A 60 -26.97 4.27 25.63
C PHE A 60 -26.16 3.04 25.19
N PHE A 61 -26.66 1.84 25.58
CA PHE A 61 -26.14 0.55 25.11
C PHE A 61 -27.24 -0.28 24.44
N ARG A 62 -26.82 -1.24 23.60
CA ARG A 62 -27.70 -2.21 22.95
C ARG A 62 -27.00 -3.53 22.73
N LEU A 63 -27.66 -4.63 23.12
CA LEU A 63 -27.27 -6.00 22.86
C LEU A 63 -28.33 -6.72 22.03
N ASN A 64 -27.90 -7.58 21.10
CA ASN A 64 -28.79 -8.50 20.40
C ASN A 64 -28.56 -9.91 20.96
N LEU A 65 -29.53 -10.44 21.66
CA LEU A 65 -29.45 -11.73 22.36
C LEU A 65 -30.37 -12.76 21.73
N LYS A 66 -30.08 -14.04 21.89
CA LYS A 66 -30.95 -15.12 21.45
C LYS A 66 -32.16 -15.21 22.40
N LYS A 67 -33.34 -15.38 21.83
CA LYS A 67 -34.56 -15.51 22.58
C LYS A 67 -34.61 -16.78 23.42
N ASP A 68 -35.19 -16.70 24.60
CA ASP A 68 -35.46 -17.80 25.52
C ASP A 68 -34.25 -18.49 26.12
N LEU A 69 -33.05 -17.85 26.09
CA LEU A 69 -31.86 -18.30 26.79
C LEU A 69 -31.66 -17.53 28.12
N ASP A 70 -30.97 -18.19 29.04
CA ASP A 70 -30.60 -17.62 30.33
C ASP A 70 -29.17 -17.02 30.26
N TYR A 71 -29.08 -15.73 30.60
CA TYR A 71 -27.82 -14.99 30.54
C TYR A 71 -27.40 -14.50 31.93
N GLU A 72 -26.09 -14.45 32.17
CA GLU A 72 -25.50 -13.62 33.17
C GLU A 72 -25.07 -12.31 32.49
N ILE A 73 -25.67 -11.20 32.88
CA ILE A 73 -25.33 -9.86 32.36
C ILE A 73 -24.38 -9.18 33.34
N LYS A 74 -23.30 -8.62 32.81
CA LYS A 74 -22.33 -7.83 33.58
C LYS A 74 -22.20 -6.45 33.00
N ILE A 75 -22.27 -5.42 33.83
CA ILE A 75 -22.10 -4.03 33.47
C ILE A 75 -20.93 -3.49 34.28
N SER A 76 -19.91 -2.96 33.61
CA SER A 76 -18.69 -2.51 34.24
C SER A 76 -18.08 -1.28 33.59
N PHE A 77 -17.51 -0.40 34.42
CA PHE A 77 -16.75 0.78 34.01
C PHE A 77 -15.63 1.06 35.04
N ILE A 78 -14.49 1.57 34.52
CA ILE A 78 -13.33 1.84 35.42
C ILE A 78 -13.71 2.88 36.47
N GLY A 79 -13.42 2.58 37.74
CA GLY A 79 -13.76 3.44 38.88
C GLY A 79 -15.17 3.28 39.41
N PHE A 80 -15.96 2.34 38.86
CA PHE A 80 -17.31 2.04 39.30
C PHE A 80 -17.45 0.57 39.68
N LYS A 81 -18.38 0.30 40.60
CA LYS A 81 -18.71 -1.05 41.04
C LYS A 81 -19.40 -1.81 39.91
N GLU A 82 -18.91 -3.04 39.62
CA GLU A 82 -19.54 -3.93 38.65
C GLU A 82 -20.94 -4.34 39.09
N GLU A 83 -21.90 -4.28 38.14
CA GLU A 83 -23.25 -4.78 38.36
C GLU A 83 -23.45 -6.09 37.59
N VAL A 84 -23.81 -7.15 38.32
CA VAL A 84 -24.02 -8.50 37.74
C VAL A 84 -25.41 -8.98 38.10
N PHE A 85 -26.14 -9.47 37.07
CA PHE A 85 -27.49 -10.02 37.31
C PHE A 85 -27.85 -11.07 36.23
N ASP A 86 -28.80 -11.93 36.62
CA ASP A 86 -29.32 -12.94 35.75
C ASP A 86 -30.50 -12.42 34.93
N LEU A 87 -30.49 -12.73 33.63
CA LEU A 87 -31.50 -12.30 32.69
C LEU A 87 -31.96 -13.44 31.80
N LYS A 88 -33.28 -13.76 31.86
CA LYS A 88 -33.92 -14.58 30.85
C LYS A 88 -34.71 -13.67 29.92
N ILE A 89 -34.33 -13.64 28.64
CA ILE A 89 -34.92 -12.69 27.70
C ILE A 89 -35.82 -13.43 26.67
N SER A 90 -37.12 -13.07 26.67
CA SER A 90 -38.12 -13.63 25.73
C SER A 90 -38.69 -12.61 24.75
N GLU A 91 -38.51 -11.30 25.03
CA GLU A 91 -38.94 -10.17 24.22
C GLU A 91 -37.96 -9.01 24.35
N ASN A 92 -38.10 -7.97 23.54
CA ASN A 92 -37.24 -6.78 23.63
C ASN A 92 -37.38 -6.16 25.02
N LEU A 93 -36.24 -5.90 25.66
CA LEU A 93 -36.16 -5.35 27.00
C LEU A 93 -35.38 -4.05 27.02
N GLU A 94 -35.95 -3.00 27.62
CA GLU A 94 -35.30 -1.74 27.91
C GLU A 94 -35.13 -1.54 29.42
N LYS A 95 -33.89 -1.35 29.87
CA LYS A 95 -33.61 -1.20 31.31
C LYS A 95 -32.38 -0.29 31.48
N ASP A 96 -32.59 0.78 32.27
CA ASP A 96 -31.50 1.72 32.63
C ASP A 96 -30.76 1.23 33.87
N PHE A 97 -29.49 1.63 34.01
CA PHE A 97 -28.60 1.27 35.10
C PHE A 97 -27.93 2.51 35.69
N ILE A 98 -27.72 2.48 37.00
CA ILE A 98 -26.98 3.50 37.74
C ILE A 98 -25.79 2.79 38.37
N LEU A 99 -24.56 3.16 37.99
CA LEU A 99 -23.35 2.61 38.56
C LEU A 99 -22.89 3.49 39.75
N GLU A 100 -22.48 2.84 40.82
CA GLU A 100 -21.91 3.47 41.99
C GLU A 100 -20.39 3.58 41.85
N GLU A 101 -19.81 4.75 42.20
CA GLU A 101 -18.38 4.91 42.23
C GLU A 101 -17.74 4.02 43.31
N GLN A 102 -16.65 3.34 42.96
CA GLN A 102 -15.91 2.50 43.90
C GLN A 102 -14.48 3.05 44.01
N ALA A 103 -14.09 3.56 45.20
CA ALA A 103 -12.70 3.87 45.51
C ALA A 103 -11.95 2.54 45.63
N GLU A 104 -10.83 2.38 44.93
CA GLU A 104 -9.98 1.18 44.99
C GLU A 104 -9.51 0.93 46.41
N ALA A 105 -9.98 -0.15 47.04
CA ALA A 105 -9.35 -0.76 48.18
C ALA A 105 -8.52 -1.97 47.70
N LEU A 106 -7.22 -1.86 47.81
CA LEU A 106 -6.30 -2.99 47.62
C LEU A 106 -6.44 -3.92 48.84
N ASP A 107 -7.17 -5.03 48.65
CA ASP A 107 -6.93 -6.29 49.36
C ASP A 107 -7.89 -7.40 48.91
N GLU A 108 -7.30 -8.54 48.63
CA GLU A 108 -7.81 -9.90 48.40
C GLU A 108 -7.70 -10.38 46.94
N VAL A 109 -7.10 -11.56 46.82
CA VAL A 109 -6.98 -12.30 45.55
C VAL A 109 -8.37 -12.73 45.06
N GLU A 110 -9.09 -11.83 44.47
CA GLU A 110 -10.25 -12.15 43.68
C GLU A 110 -9.82 -12.63 42.28
N ILE A 111 -10.47 -13.67 41.78
CA ILE A 111 -10.33 -14.06 40.37
C ILE A 111 -10.88 -12.89 39.56
N VAL A 112 -9.99 -11.96 39.18
CA VAL A 112 -10.34 -10.78 38.36
C VAL A 112 -10.75 -11.31 36.96
N TYR A 113 -12.03 -11.31 36.70
CA TYR A 113 -12.53 -11.54 35.35
C TYR A 113 -12.04 -10.37 34.48
N GLU A 114 -11.05 -10.63 33.63
CA GLU A 114 -10.53 -9.62 32.72
C GLU A 114 -11.59 -9.19 31.74
N MET A 115 -11.89 -7.88 31.66
CA MET A 115 -12.88 -7.34 30.74
C MET A 115 -12.50 -7.65 29.29
N PRO A 116 -13.46 -8.07 28.43
CA PRO A 116 -13.20 -8.32 27.02
C PRO A 116 -12.59 -7.12 26.28
N VAL A 117 -13.03 -5.91 26.60
CA VAL A 117 -12.52 -4.65 26.03
C VAL A 117 -12.41 -3.62 27.14
N THR A 118 -11.29 -2.89 27.15
CA THR A 118 -11.05 -1.78 28.08
C THR A 118 -10.52 -0.58 27.28
N ILE A 119 -11.06 0.61 27.53
CA ILE A 119 -10.58 1.84 26.91
C ILE A 119 -9.79 2.63 27.96
N LYS A 120 -8.51 2.91 27.68
CA LYS A 120 -7.58 3.67 28.53
C LYS A 120 -7.07 4.87 27.75
N GLY A 121 -7.71 6.02 27.87
CA GLY A 121 -7.37 7.20 27.08
C GLY A 121 -7.53 6.91 25.58
N ASP A 122 -6.45 7.05 24.82
CA ASP A 122 -6.42 6.76 23.37
C ASP A 122 -6.16 5.28 23.03
N THR A 123 -6.06 4.40 24.05
CA THR A 123 -5.76 2.98 23.85
C THR A 123 -7.00 2.13 24.07
N ILE A 124 -7.33 1.28 23.10
CA ILE A 124 -8.35 0.22 23.23
C ILE A 124 -7.61 -1.09 23.48
N VAL A 125 -7.88 -1.74 24.61
CA VAL A 125 -7.29 -3.02 24.97
C VAL A 125 -8.33 -4.12 24.82
N TYR A 126 -8.08 -5.08 23.94
CA TYR A 126 -8.89 -6.28 23.75
C TYR A 126 -8.21 -7.46 24.46
N ASN A 127 -8.95 -8.21 25.26
CA ASN A 127 -8.50 -9.51 25.75
C ASN A 127 -8.74 -10.57 24.67
N ALA A 128 -7.66 -11.13 24.10
CA ALA A 128 -7.74 -12.05 22.98
C ALA A 128 -8.61 -13.29 23.28
N ASP A 129 -8.52 -13.85 24.48
CA ASP A 129 -9.27 -15.05 24.85
C ASP A 129 -10.79 -14.84 24.85
N SER A 130 -11.24 -13.62 25.09
CA SER A 130 -12.69 -13.29 25.05
C SER A 130 -13.27 -13.31 23.63
N PHE A 131 -12.42 -13.23 22.60
CA PHE A 131 -12.83 -13.21 21.19
C PHE A 131 -12.41 -14.47 20.44
N ASN A 132 -11.58 -15.32 21.06
CA ASN A 132 -11.16 -16.58 20.49
C ASN A 132 -12.30 -17.60 20.55
N THR A 133 -12.50 -18.30 19.43
CA THR A 133 -13.53 -19.36 19.28
C THR A 133 -12.93 -20.76 19.45
N GLY A 134 -11.57 -20.83 19.50
CA GLY A 134 -10.80 -22.06 19.52
C GLY A 134 -10.34 -22.55 18.15
N SER A 135 -10.86 -21.96 17.07
CA SER A 135 -10.48 -22.28 15.69
C SER A 135 -9.35 -21.42 15.15
N GLU A 136 -9.01 -20.33 15.85
CA GLU A 136 -7.97 -19.38 15.44
C GLU A 136 -6.59 -20.02 15.48
N LYS A 137 -5.88 -19.92 14.38
CA LYS A 137 -4.50 -20.42 14.24
C LYS A 137 -3.47 -19.30 14.35
N LYS A 138 -3.78 -18.11 13.80
CA LYS A 138 -2.86 -16.98 13.65
C LYS A 138 -3.48 -15.70 14.20
N LEU A 139 -2.64 -14.67 14.41
CA LEU A 139 -3.09 -13.35 14.84
C LEU A 139 -4.17 -12.76 13.92
N ALA A 140 -4.04 -12.99 12.60
CA ALA A 140 -5.07 -12.56 11.64
C ALA A 140 -6.48 -13.07 12.01
N ASP A 141 -6.58 -14.32 12.46
CA ASP A 141 -7.86 -14.93 12.80
C ASP A 141 -8.46 -14.29 14.06
N VAL A 142 -7.61 -13.95 15.04
CA VAL A 142 -8.02 -13.23 16.26
C VAL A 142 -8.47 -11.81 15.92
N LEU A 143 -7.68 -11.08 15.12
CA LEU A 143 -7.98 -9.70 14.74
C LEU A 143 -9.29 -9.56 13.96
N LYS A 144 -9.62 -10.51 13.07
CA LYS A 144 -10.90 -10.54 12.34
C LYS A 144 -12.13 -10.62 13.24
N ASN A 145 -11.97 -11.17 14.45
CA ASN A 145 -13.06 -11.31 15.40
C ASN A 145 -13.27 -10.04 16.25
N LEU A 146 -12.28 -9.12 16.26
CA LEU A 146 -12.34 -7.91 17.08
C LEU A 146 -13.27 -6.86 16.47
N PRO A 147 -14.10 -6.20 17.29
CA PRO A 147 -14.89 -5.07 16.84
C PRO A 147 -14.04 -3.92 16.32
N GLY A 148 -14.34 -3.40 15.12
CA GLY A 148 -13.64 -2.25 14.53
C GLY A 148 -12.27 -2.56 13.92
N VAL A 149 -11.88 -3.83 13.86
CA VAL A 149 -10.66 -4.29 13.21
C VAL A 149 -11.03 -5.08 11.94
N GLU A 150 -10.39 -4.77 10.84
CA GLU A 150 -10.57 -5.46 9.57
C GLU A 150 -9.20 -5.84 8.99
N ILE A 151 -9.17 -6.92 8.21
CA ILE A 151 -8.00 -7.32 7.44
C ILE A 151 -8.45 -7.36 5.99
N ASN A 152 -7.82 -6.55 5.15
CA ASN A 152 -8.15 -6.50 3.72
C ASN A 152 -7.63 -7.73 2.96
N GLU A 153 -7.92 -7.80 1.65
CA GLU A 153 -7.50 -8.91 0.78
C GLU A 153 -5.98 -9.06 0.70
N ASP A 154 -5.23 -7.97 0.87
CA ASP A 154 -3.76 -7.96 0.87
C ASP A 154 -3.14 -8.36 2.23
N GLY A 155 -3.97 -8.65 3.25
CA GLY A 155 -3.52 -9.00 4.60
C GLY A 155 -3.12 -7.81 5.47
N VAL A 156 -3.43 -6.58 5.04
CA VAL A 156 -3.18 -5.36 5.80
C VAL A 156 -4.27 -5.15 6.83
N VAL A 157 -3.88 -4.76 8.02
CA VAL A 157 -4.82 -4.50 9.12
C VAL A 157 -5.32 -3.07 9.03
N GLU A 158 -6.63 -2.93 9.07
CA GLU A 158 -7.32 -1.65 9.20
C GLU A 158 -8.05 -1.61 10.55
N VAL A 159 -7.84 -0.55 11.30
CA VAL A 159 -8.58 -0.28 12.53
C VAL A 159 -9.39 0.98 12.33
N GLU A 160 -10.69 0.88 12.60
CA GLU A 160 -11.61 2.01 12.39
C GLU A 160 -11.52 2.58 10.96
N GLY A 161 -11.26 1.69 9.96
CA GLY A 161 -11.13 2.04 8.55
C GLY A 161 -9.85 2.77 8.16
N LYS A 162 -8.90 2.84 9.07
CA LYS A 162 -7.55 3.36 8.82
C LYS A 162 -6.55 2.23 8.82
N GLU A 163 -5.68 2.22 7.84
CA GLU A 163 -4.55 1.31 7.87
C GLU A 163 -3.66 1.64 9.07
N ILE A 164 -3.25 0.61 9.80
CA ILE A 164 -2.34 0.79 10.93
C ILE A 164 -0.93 1.13 10.42
N SER A 165 -0.24 2.00 11.14
CA SER A 165 1.12 2.38 10.83
C SER A 165 2.10 1.24 11.09
N LYS A 166 1.90 0.49 12.19
CA LYS A 166 2.74 -0.66 12.52
C LYS A 166 2.10 -1.62 13.53
N ILE A 167 2.67 -2.85 13.60
CA ILE A 167 2.43 -3.80 14.69
C ILE A 167 3.70 -3.95 15.52
N THR A 168 3.55 -3.84 16.82
CA THR A 168 4.59 -4.17 17.80
C THR A 168 4.20 -5.41 18.60
N VAL A 169 5.18 -6.14 19.11
CA VAL A 169 4.98 -7.26 20.04
C VAL A 169 5.76 -6.94 21.30
N GLU A 170 5.06 -6.86 22.45
CA GLU A 170 5.61 -6.39 23.72
C GLU A 170 6.32 -5.02 23.60
N GLY A 171 5.73 -4.12 22.79
CA GLY A 171 6.25 -2.78 22.54
C GLY A 171 7.40 -2.69 21.54
N LYS A 172 7.86 -3.81 20.96
CA LYS A 172 8.98 -3.87 20.01
C LYS A 172 8.49 -4.05 18.59
N ASP A 173 9.14 -3.41 17.64
CA ASP A 173 8.79 -3.54 16.24
C ASP A 173 9.00 -4.98 15.73
N PHE A 174 7.96 -5.53 15.13
CA PHE A 174 8.02 -6.83 14.50
C PHE A 174 8.22 -6.63 12.99
N PHE A 175 9.42 -6.98 12.47
CA PHE A 175 9.81 -6.69 11.09
C PHE A 175 9.54 -5.24 10.67
N ASP A 176 10.14 -4.29 11.40
CA ASP A 176 9.93 -2.86 11.17
C ASP A 176 8.45 -2.42 11.27
N GLY A 177 7.67 -3.17 12.05
CA GLY A 177 6.24 -2.95 12.25
C GLY A 177 5.34 -3.54 11.16
N ASP A 178 5.84 -4.46 10.33
CA ASP A 178 5.03 -5.06 9.26
C ASP A 178 3.80 -5.80 9.77
N SER A 179 2.62 -5.27 9.43
CA SER A 179 1.35 -5.82 9.89
C SER A 179 1.02 -7.17 9.25
N LYS A 180 1.40 -7.39 7.99
CA LYS A 180 1.10 -8.63 7.26
C LYS A 180 1.96 -9.79 7.77
N LEU A 181 3.26 -9.56 7.98
CA LEU A 181 4.13 -10.58 8.56
C LEU A 181 3.68 -10.95 9.97
N ALA A 182 3.31 -9.98 10.82
CA ALA A 182 2.81 -10.26 12.15
C ALA A 182 1.50 -11.05 12.11
N THR A 183 0.52 -10.62 11.33
CA THR A 183 -0.81 -11.24 11.27
C THR A 183 -0.78 -12.65 10.70
N GLN A 184 0.07 -12.91 9.72
CA GLN A 184 0.16 -14.22 9.08
C GLN A 184 0.99 -15.24 9.85
N ASN A 185 1.86 -14.79 10.77
CA ASN A 185 2.85 -15.67 11.36
C ASN A 185 2.77 -15.77 12.88
N LEU A 186 2.19 -14.78 13.60
CA LEU A 186 2.05 -14.86 15.06
C LEU A 186 0.95 -15.85 15.44
N PRO A 187 1.23 -16.89 16.28
CA PRO A 187 0.22 -17.86 16.67
C PRO A 187 -0.85 -17.25 17.56
N ALA A 188 -2.13 -17.51 17.27
CA ALA A 188 -3.26 -17.05 18.09
C ALA A 188 -3.12 -17.44 19.57
N LYS A 189 -2.62 -18.64 19.85
CA LYS A 189 -2.41 -19.17 21.22
C LYS A 189 -1.40 -18.39 22.06
N ALA A 190 -0.50 -17.64 21.43
CA ALA A 190 0.49 -16.82 22.13
C ALA A 190 -0.06 -15.42 22.51
N VAL A 191 -1.12 -14.97 21.86
CA VAL A 191 -1.70 -13.65 22.02
C VAL A 191 -2.52 -13.56 23.31
N GLY A 192 -2.16 -12.67 24.20
CA GLY A 192 -2.88 -12.38 25.44
C GLY A 192 -3.80 -11.18 25.28
N LYS A 193 -3.23 -10.02 24.97
CA LYS A 193 -3.95 -8.76 24.77
C LYS A 193 -3.57 -8.12 23.44
N ILE A 194 -4.51 -7.39 22.89
CA ILE A 194 -4.31 -6.60 21.66
C ILE A 194 -4.63 -5.17 22.02
N GLU A 195 -3.64 -4.30 21.96
CA GLU A 195 -3.74 -2.91 22.32
C GLU A 195 -3.75 -2.07 21.04
N VAL A 196 -4.85 -1.41 20.74
CA VAL A 196 -4.98 -0.46 19.65
C VAL A 196 -4.60 0.91 20.16
N LEU A 197 -3.47 1.41 19.71
CA LEU A 197 -2.91 2.70 20.11
C LEU A 197 -3.36 3.75 19.09
N ARG A 198 -4.37 4.53 19.42
CA ARG A 198 -4.79 5.69 18.64
C ARG A 198 -3.83 6.85 18.87
N ASN A 199 -3.75 7.77 17.92
CA ASN A 199 -2.89 8.96 18.03
C ASN A 199 -1.43 8.56 18.31
N PHE A 200 -0.98 7.50 17.64
CA PHE A 200 0.33 6.92 17.84
C PHE A 200 1.44 7.85 17.32
N THR A 201 2.49 8.01 18.09
CA THR A 201 3.72 8.70 17.70
C THR A 201 4.92 7.84 18.06
N GLU A 202 5.92 7.76 17.20
CA GLU A 202 7.18 7.06 17.52
C GLU A 202 7.93 7.75 18.65
N ALA A 203 7.97 9.08 18.63
CA ALA A 203 8.53 9.89 19.70
C ALA A 203 7.44 10.33 20.67
N GLY A 204 7.46 9.78 21.89
CA GLY A 204 6.49 10.12 22.94
C GLY A 204 6.40 11.62 23.26
N GLN A 205 7.52 12.35 23.07
CA GLN A 205 7.63 13.79 23.25
C GLN A 205 6.71 14.59 22.32
N LEU A 206 6.43 14.08 21.12
CA LEU A 206 5.61 14.75 20.10
C LEU A 206 4.09 14.49 20.25
N ARG A 207 3.68 13.57 21.12
CA ARG A 207 2.28 13.13 21.23
C ARG A 207 1.28 14.27 21.43
N ASN A 208 1.65 15.29 22.19
CA ASN A 208 0.74 16.40 22.54
C ASN A 208 0.88 17.62 21.62
N VAL A 209 1.92 17.68 20.79
CA VAL A 209 2.21 18.86 19.95
C VAL A 209 1.91 18.65 18.47
N THR A 210 1.88 17.39 18.02
CA THR A 210 1.49 17.02 16.66
C THR A 210 0.06 16.49 16.62
N ASN A 211 -0.58 16.61 15.49
CA ASN A 211 -1.91 16.02 15.29
C ASN A 211 -1.74 14.67 14.57
N ASN A 212 -1.69 13.59 15.36
CA ASN A 212 -1.48 12.23 14.87
C ASN A 212 -2.75 11.37 14.94
N GLU A 213 -3.92 11.98 14.96
CA GLU A 213 -5.21 11.27 15.10
C GLU A 213 -5.46 10.23 13.99
N ASP A 214 -4.69 10.27 12.89
CA ASP A 214 -4.73 9.26 11.83
C ASP A 214 -3.77 8.10 12.04
N ASN A 215 -2.78 8.28 12.88
CA ASN A 215 -1.81 7.23 13.17
C ASN A 215 -2.38 6.27 14.21
N ILE A 216 -2.55 5.03 13.81
CA ILE A 216 -2.95 3.93 14.67
C ILE A 216 -1.85 2.87 14.62
N ALA A 217 -1.43 2.39 15.78
CA ALA A 217 -0.57 1.21 15.88
C ALA A 217 -1.25 0.13 16.71
N ILE A 218 -0.83 -1.11 16.53
CA ILE A 218 -1.29 -2.24 17.36
C ILE A 218 -0.09 -2.77 18.12
N ASN A 219 -0.24 -2.89 19.45
CA ASN A 219 0.70 -3.64 20.27
C ASN A 219 0.09 -4.98 20.69
N ILE A 220 0.83 -6.05 20.50
CA ILE A 220 0.44 -7.40 20.90
C ILE A 220 1.16 -7.74 22.20
N SER A 221 0.39 -7.90 23.28
CA SER A 221 0.90 -8.43 24.54
C SER A 221 0.71 -9.94 24.58
N LEU A 222 1.77 -10.66 24.91
CA LEU A 222 1.79 -12.11 24.96
C LEU A 222 1.18 -12.63 26.25
N LYS A 223 0.73 -13.88 26.28
CA LYS A 223 0.22 -14.53 27.49
C LYS A 223 1.34 -14.71 28.52
N SER A 224 1.03 -14.53 29.79
CA SER A 224 1.94 -14.79 30.90
C SER A 224 2.61 -16.17 30.78
N GLY A 225 3.92 -16.23 30.97
CA GLY A 225 4.71 -17.45 30.81
C GLY A 225 5.10 -17.79 29.35
N LYS A 226 4.79 -16.89 28.41
CA LYS A 226 5.19 -16.99 26.99
C LYS A 226 6.24 -15.92 26.62
N ASP A 227 6.97 -15.43 27.59
CA ASP A 227 8.05 -14.45 27.44
C ASP A 227 9.30 -14.96 26.71
N LYS A 228 9.40 -16.29 26.50
CA LYS A 228 10.46 -16.94 25.68
C LYS A 228 9.89 -18.15 24.96
N PHE A 229 9.80 -18.09 23.63
CA PHE A 229 9.30 -19.23 22.85
C PHE A 229 9.74 -19.19 21.38
N TRP A 230 9.74 -20.36 20.76
CA TRP A 230 9.88 -20.56 19.33
C TRP A 230 8.52 -20.79 18.72
N PHE A 231 8.27 -20.23 17.56
CA PHE A 231 7.09 -20.52 16.77
C PHE A 231 7.41 -20.38 15.28
N GLY A 232 6.52 -20.85 14.45
CA GLY A 232 6.70 -20.78 13.01
C GLY A 232 6.07 -21.96 12.29
N GLU A 233 6.37 -22.08 11.02
CA GLU A 233 5.87 -23.14 10.16
C GLU A 233 6.92 -23.58 9.13
N LEU A 234 6.90 -24.85 8.80
CA LEU A 234 7.62 -25.42 7.66
C LEU A 234 6.56 -25.85 6.64
N LEU A 235 6.52 -25.17 5.49
CA LEU A 235 5.60 -25.49 4.39
C LEU A 235 6.41 -26.05 3.24
N GLY A 236 6.07 -27.26 2.77
CA GLY A 236 6.57 -27.86 1.55
C GLY A 236 5.42 -28.21 0.61
N GLY A 237 5.63 -28.13 -0.69
CA GLY A 237 4.62 -28.45 -1.69
C GLY A 237 5.23 -28.97 -2.97
N VAL A 238 4.50 -29.85 -3.64
CA VAL A 238 4.84 -30.38 -4.98
C VAL A 238 3.58 -30.41 -5.83
N GLY A 239 3.72 -30.12 -7.11
CA GLY A 239 2.60 -30.10 -8.04
C GLY A 239 2.91 -30.75 -9.37
N ASN A 240 1.93 -30.73 -10.27
CA ASN A 240 2.17 -31.11 -11.65
C ASN A 240 3.06 -30.07 -12.34
N ASP A 241 3.64 -30.43 -13.49
CA ASP A 241 4.52 -29.56 -14.31
C ASP A 241 5.71 -29.01 -13.51
N ASP A 242 6.36 -29.89 -12.72
CA ASP A 242 7.53 -29.60 -11.89
C ASP A 242 7.35 -28.44 -10.90
N ARG A 243 6.10 -28.18 -10.47
CA ARG A 243 5.81 -27.14 -9.46
C ARG A 243 6.31 -27.55 -8.10
N VAL A 244 7.05 -26.64 -7.47
CA VAL A 244 7.61 -26.81 -6.12
C VAL A 244 7.34 -25.58 -5.26
N LEU A 245 7.20 -25.82 -3.96
CA LEU A 245 7.09 -24.80 -2.94
C LEU A 245 7.84 -25.24 -1.69
N ALA A 246 8.73 -24.40 -1.17
CA ALA A 246 9.36 -24.57 0.13
C ALA A 246 9.34 -23.22 0.86
N SER A 247 8.65 -23.14 2.00
CA SER A 247 8.53 -21.88 2.76
C SER A 247 8.71 -22.14 4.26
N PRO A 248 9.96 -22.22 4.76
CA PRO A 248 10.26 -22.24 6.18
C PRO A 248 10.11 -20.86 6.78
N LYS A 249 9.43 -20.76 7.93
CA LYS A 249 9.29 -19.54 8.73
C LYS A 249 9.56 -19.90 10.18
N VAL A 250 10.57 -19.31 10.78
CA VAL A 250 11.00 -19.60 12.16
C VAL A 250 11.20 -18.31 12.93
N PHE A 251 10.58 -18.22 14.09
CA PHE A 251 10.62 -17.07 14.96
C PHE A 251 11.06 -17.48 16.35
N TYR A 252 11.95 -16.70 16.93
CA TYR A 252 12.27 -16.75 18.35
C TYR A 252 11.93 -15.43 19.00
N TYR A 253 11.21 -15.47 20.11
CA TYR A 253 10.83 -14.29 20.85
C TYR A 253 11.20 -14.44 22.34
N ALA A 254 11.80 -13.40 22.88
CA ALA A 254 12.06 -13.20 24.27
C ALA A 254 11.88 -11.71 24.63
N LYS A 255 11.64 -11.38 25.88
CA LYS A 255 11.37 -10.01 26.36
C LYS A 255 12.40 -8.98 25.88
N ASP A 256 13.67 -9.34 25.86
CA ASP A 256 14.79 -8.44 25.52
C ASP A 256 15.49 -8.79 24.21
N PHE A 257 15.05 -9.87 23.51
CA PHE A 257 15.63 -10.31 22.26
C PHE A 257 14.60 -11.01 21.38
N SER A 258 14.58 -10.66 20.11
CA SER A 258 13.82 -11.38 19.09
C SER A 258 14.67 -11.64 17.85
N MET A 259 14.39 -12.76 17.18
CA MET A 259 14.93 -13.03 15.85
C MET A 259 13.93 -13.80 15.01
N SER A 260 13.99 -13.58 13.70
CA SER A 260 13.08 -14.20 12.76
C SER A 260 13.82 -14.58 11.49
N PHE A 261 13.48 -15.72 10.95
CA PHE A 261 13.95 -16.19 9.65
C PHE A 261 12.76 -16.55 8.77
N LEU A 262 12.73 -16.00 7.56
CA LEU A 262 11.76 -16.32 6.51
C LEU A 262 12.51 -16.83 5.30
N GLY A 263 12.10 -18.01 4.81
CA GLY A 263 12.55 -18.55 3.54
C GLY A 263 11.35 -18.75 2.62
N ASN A 264 11.56 -18.60 1.34
CA ASN A 264 10.59 -18.99 0.32
C ASN A 264 11.35 -19.37 -0.95
N ASN A 265 10.99 -20.49 -1.52
CA ASN A 265 11.45 -20.91 -2.84
C ASN A 265 10.25 -21.55 -3.54
N ASN A 266 9.79 -20.93 -4.62
CA ASN A 266 8.63 -21.42 -5.34
C ASN A 266 8.68 -21.09 -6.83
N ASN A 267 8.05 -21.95 -7.62
CA ASN A 267 7.75 -21.72 -9.03
C ASN A 267 6.24 -21.84 -9.31
N ILE A 268 5.42 -21.62 -8.27
CA ILE A 268 3.96 -21.65 -8.36
C ILE A 268 3.35 -20.29 -8.64
N GLY A 269 4.18 -19.26 -8.93
CA GLY A 269 3.71 -17.92 -9.24
C GLY A 269 3.27 -17.10 -8.03
N GLU A 270 3.61 -17.53 -6.81
CA GLU A 270 3.39 -16.72 -5.62
C GLU A 270 4.59 -15.77 -5.42
N PRO A 271 4.39 -14.44 -5.40
CA PRO A 271 5.49 -13.51 -5.16
C PRO A 271 5.96 -13.64 -3.72
N VAL A 272 7.26 -13.61 -3.55
CA VAL A 272 7.89 -13.66 -2.21
C VAL A 272 7.81 -12.35 -1.47
N LEU A 273 7.82 -11.24 -2.21
CA LEU A 273 7.58 -9.87 -1.73
C LEU A 273 6.63 -9.16 -2.69
N SER A 274 5.65 -8.44 -2.18
CA SER A 274 4.88 -7.52 -2.99
C SER A 274 5.65 -6.22 -3.20
N ARG A 275 5.30 -5.46 -4.25
CA ARG A 275 5.82 -4.10 -4.47
C ARG A 275 5.66 -3.22 -3.22
N ARG A 276 4.56 -3.38 -2.49
CA ARG A 276 4.29 -2.66 -1.26
C ARG A 276 5.23 -3.06 -0.12
N ASP A 277 5.48 -4.37 0.04
CA ASP A 277 6.42 -4.88 1.05
C ASP A 277 7.82 -4.30 0.81
N PHE A 278 8.24 -4.26 -0.46
CA PHE A 278 9.53 -3.68 -0.81
C PHE A 278 9.62 -2.17 -0.51
N TYR A 279 8.59 -1.38 -0.87
CA TYR A 279 8.56 0.05 -0.52
C TYR A 279 8.57 0.25 1.00
N ARG A 280 7.88 -0.60 1.75
CA ARG A 280 7.81 -0.52 3.20
C ARG A 280 9.15 -0.86 3.85
N PHE A 281 9.74 -2.01 3.50
CA PHE A 281 11.07 -2.41 3.98
C PHE A 281 12.18 -1.50 3.47
N GLY A 282 12.02 -0.98 2.27
CA GLY A 282 12.94 -0.05 1.64
C GLY A 282 12.97 1.32 2.32
N GLY A 283 12.16 1.53 3.38
CA GLY A 283 12.14 2.79 4.13
C GLY A 283 11.71 3.95 3.28
N GLY A 284 10.71 3.78 2.39
CA GLY A 284 10.30 4.76 1.39
C GLY A 284 10.91 6.13 1.59
N PHE A 285 11.43 6.80 0.61
CA PHE A 285 12.14 8.07 0.80
C PHE A 285 11.23 9.08 1.52
N ASN A 286 11.26 9.05 2.86
CA ASN A 286 10.64 10.09 3.65
C ASN A 286 11.49 11.34 3.43
N ASN A 287 11.03 12.21 2.53
CA ASN A 287 11.61 13.53 2.45
C ASN A 287 11.40 14.22 3.79
N LEU A 288 12.47 14.69 4.43
CA LEU A 288 12.40 15.43 5.70
C LEU A 288 11.76 16.81 5.53
N ASN A 289 11.03 17.02 4.49
CA ASN A 289 10.46 18.30 4.12
C ASN A 289 9.57 18.88 5.24
N ALA A 290 9.59 20.19 5.37
CA ALA A 290 8.52 20.91 6.02
C ALA A 290 7.17 20.50 5.42
N ARG A 291 6.07 20.66 6.15
CA ARG A 291 4.69 20.30 5.77
C ARG A 291 4.33 20.65 4.32
N ASN A 292 4.88 21.73 3.78
CA ASN A 292 4.77 22.19 2.40
C ASN A 292 6.12 22.11 1.73
N GLY A 293 6.64 20.89 1.71
CA GLY A 293 7.96 20.62 1.23
C GLY A 293 8.13 20.87 -0.25
N THR A 294 9.36 21.01 -0.59
CA THR A 294 9.86 20.88 -1.94
C THR A 294 9.83 19.39 -2.30
N SER A 295 9.27 19.05 -3.43
CA SER A 295 9.47 17.74 -4.02
C SER A 295 10.54 17.89 -5.08
N ILE A 296 11.68 17.24 -4.89
CA ILE A 296 12.67 17.04 -5.94
C ILE A 296 12.64 15.57 -6.33
N ASN A 297 12.39 15.32 -7.61
CA ASN A 297 12.51 13.97 -8.14
C ASN A 297 14.02 13.73 -8.34
N ILE A 298 14.59 12.82 -7.58
CA ILE A 298 15.91 12.25 -7.84
C ILE A 298 15.61 10.96 -8.59
N SER A 299 15.80 10.96 -9.90
CA SER A 299 15.49 9.83 -10.74
C SER A 299 15.89 8.54 -10.05
N SER A 300 14.95 7.70 -9.87
CA SER A 300 15.18 6.29 -9.92
C SER A 300 14.00 5.76 -10.71
N ASP A 301 14.23 5.11 -11.79
CA ASP A 301 13.26 4.21 -12.39
C ASP A 301 12.96 3.05 -11.41
N GLY A 302 12.85 3.45 -10.14
CA GLY A 302 12.59 2.66 -8.95
C GLY A 302 13.52 1.48 -8.85
N ALA A 303 14.54 1.53 -8.00
CA ALA A 303 15.46 0.43 -7.77
C ALA A 303 14.90 -0.94 -8.20
N GLY A 304 14.87 -1.17 -9.51
CA GLY A 304 14.63 -2.46 -10.16
C GLY A 304 13.40 -3.28 -9.82
N LEU A 305 12.38 -2.69 -9.27
CA LEU A 305 11.13 -3.42 -9.13
C LEU A 305 10.34 -3.32 -10.44
N GLY A 306 10.72 -4.13 -11.41
CA GLY A 306 9.86 -4.45 -12.52
C GLY A 306 8.45 -4.77 -12.01
N ASN A 307 7.42 -4.40 -12.76
CA ASN A 307 6.01 -4.59 -12.41
C ASN A 307 5.69 -6.07 -12.19
N LEU A 308 6.04 -6.61 -11.03
CA LEU A 308 5.71 -7.96 -10.60
C LEU A 308 4.20 -8.03 -10.31
N GLN A 309 3.41 -8.11 -11.37
CA GLN A 309 2.00 -8.45 -11.24
C GLN A 309 1.84 -9.92 -11.58
N ASN A 310 1.55 -10.74 -10.58
CA ASN A 310 1.45 -12.19 -10.68
C ASN A 310 0.55 -12.73 -11.79
N ASN A 311 -0.44 -11.95 -12.18
CA ASN A 311 -1.39 -12.35 -13.23
C ASN A 311 -0.94 -11.97 -14.65
N GLN A 312 0.29 -11.53 -14.84
CA GLN A 312 0.83 -11.09 -16.15
C GLN A 312 1.98 -11.95 -16.65
N ALA A 313 2.54 -12.84 -15.82
CA ALA A 313 3.64 -13.67 -16.21
C ALA A 313 3.17 -15.11 -16.53
N LYS A 314 3.76 -15.69 -17.57
CA LYS A 314 3.59 -17.09 -17.95
C LYS A 314 4.29 -18.03 -16.98
N SER A 315 5.44 -17.61 -16.46
CA SER A 315 6.20 -18.32 -15.42
C SER A 315 6.81 -17.33 -14.44
N ILE A 316 6.83 -17.69 -13.17
CA ILE A 316 7.50 -16.95 -12.10
C ILE A 316 8.22 -17.96 -11.22
N ASP A 317 9.54 -17.84 -11.13
CA ASP A 317 10.39 -18.53 -10.17
C ASP A 317 10.89 -17.52 -9.16
N ALA A 318 10.62 -17.74 -7.87
CA ALA A 318 10.90 -16.76 -6.85
C ALA A 318 11.59 -17.37 -5.64
N GLN A 319 12.65 -16.74 -5.16
CA GLN A 319 13.42 -17.12 -3.99
C GLN A 319 13.53 -15.95 -3.02
N LEU A 320 13.42 -16.23 -1.73
CA LEU A 320 13.58 -15.27 -0.65
C LEU A 320 14.32 -15.88 0.54
N GLY A 321 15.27 -15.13 1.06
CA GLY A 321 15.82 -15.31 2.39
C GLY A 321 15.71 -13.99 3.15
N ALA A 322 15.03 -13.97 4.30
CA ALA A 322 14.94 -12.78 5.13
C ALA A 322 15.26 -13.12 6.59
N PHE A 323 16.06 -12.28 7.19
CA PHE A 323 16.45 -12.40 8.60
C PHE A 323 16.23 -11.07 9.30
N ASN A 324 15.63 -11.09 10.50
CA ASN A 324 15.41 -9.91 11.33
C ASN A 324 15.84 -10.22 12.76
N PHE A 325 16.34 -9.21 13.46
CA PHE A 325 16.63 -9.27 14.90
C PHE A 325 16.32 -7.94 15.59
N SER A 326 16.02 -8.02 16.89
CA SER A 326 15.99 -6.87 17.81
C SER A 326 16.54 -7.30 19.16
N LYS A 327 17.33 -6.42 19.78
CA LYS A 327 17.88 -6.61 21.12
C LYS A 327 17.80 -5.30 21.89
N THR A 328 17.29 -5.36 23.11
CA THR A 328 17.26 -4.23 24.06
C THR A 328 18.16 -4.48 25.25
N TRP A 329 18.68 -3.42 25.86
CA TRP A 329 19.51 -3.41 27.06
C TRP A 329 19.02 -2.38 28.07
N ASN A 330 19.37 -2.58 29.33
CA ASN A 330 19.11 -1.64 30.40
C ASN A 330 17.63 -1.20 30.53
N ASN A 331 16.69 -2.17 30.51
CA ASN A 331 15.27 -1.88 30.58
C ASN A 331 14.82 -0.91 29.48
N ASP A 332 15.14 -1.26 28.24
CA ASP A 332 14.75 -0.56 27.01
C ASP A 332 15.36 0.83 26.81
N ILE A 333 16.42 1.19 27.58
CA ILE A 333 17.18 2.43 27.36
C ILE A 333 17.90 2.40 26.01
N TRP A 334 18.40 1.25 25.59
CA TRP A 334 19.09 1.09 24.33
C TRP A 334 18.56 -0.11 23.56
N GLU A 335 18.13 0.15 22.36
CA GLU A 335 17.69 -0.88 21.40
C GLU A 335 18.56 -0.86 20.14
N ILE A 336 18.88 -2.05 19.66
CA ILE A 336 19.46 -2.27 18.34
C ILE A 336 18.58 -3.28 17.62
N SER A 337 18.20 -2.94 16.42
CA SER A 337 17.43 -3.83 15.52
C SER A 337 17.95 -3.77 14.11
N GLY A 338 17.57 -4.75 13.30
CA GLY A 338 17.91 -4.73 11.89
C GLY A 338 17.40 -5.95 11.16
N PHE A 339 17.46 -5.87 9.83
CA PHE A 339 17.11 -6.97 8.97
C PHE A 339 18.02 -7.07 7.73
N ALA A 340 18.06 -8.25 7.16
CA ALA A 340 18.62 -8.54 5.84
C ALA A 340 17.56 -9.25 5.00
N ILE A 341 17.34 -8.81 3.77
CA ILE A 341 16.44 -9.42 2.81
C ILE A 341 17.20 -9.65 1.50
N LEU A 342 17.19 -10.89 1.04
CA LEU A 342 17.75 -11.33 -0.24
C LEU A 342 16.61 -11.93 -1.05
N ALA A 343 16.32 -11.39 -2.22
CA ALA A 343 15.26 -11.89 -3.09
C ALA A 343 15.77 -12.02 -4.52
N GLU A 344 15.36 -13.09 -5.18
CA GLU A 344 15.61 -13.34 -6.59
C GLU A 344 14.31 -13.76 -7.26
N THR A 345 14.02 -13.20 -8.43
CA THR A 345 12.80 -13.51 -9.18
C THR A 345 13.12 -13.59 -10.67
N ASN A 346 12.82 -14.73 -11.28
CA ASN A 346 12.92 -14.96 -12.71
C ASN A 346 11.53 -15.07 -13.30
N ASN A 347 11.21 -14.19 -14.26
CA ASN A 347 9.90 -14.09 -14.89
C ASN A 347 10.00 -14.35 -16.38
N ILE A 348 9.04 -15.10 -16.92
CA ILE A 348 8.81 -15.18 -18.35
C ILE A 348 7.47 -14.55 -18.66
N ILE A 349 7.47 -13.53 -19.52
CA ILE A 349 6.28 -12.83 -19.95
C ILE A 349 6.14 -13.01 -21.48
N GLU A 350 5.00 -13.50 -21.90
CA GLU A 350 4.60 -13.53 -23.30
C GLU A 350 3.41 -12.61 -23.47
N GLU A 351 3.52 -11.65 -24.36
CA GLU A 351 2.44 -10.69 -24.57
C GLU A 351 2.26 -10.33 -26.05
N LYS A 352 1.03 -9.98 -26.39
CA LYS A 352 0.66 -9.40 -27.68
C LYS A 352 0.12 -8.01 -27.44
N ILE A 353 0.66 -7.04 -28.15
CA ILE A 353 0.29 -5.64 -27.98
C ILE A 353 -0.21 -5.09 -29.31
N THR A 354 -1.38 -4.47 -29.28
CA THR A 354 -1.90 -3.66 -30.39
C THR A 354 -1.90 -2.21 -29.96
N ARG A 355 -1.20 -1.36 -30.70
CA ARG A 355 -1.15 0.09 -30.51
C ARG A 355 -1.80 0.79 -31.70
N ASN A 356 -2.82 1.58 -31.45
CA ASN A 356 -3.48 2.41 -32.44
C ASN A 356 -3.00 3.85 -32.24
N PHE A 357 -2.10 4.30 -33.13
CA PHE A 357 -1.49 5.62 -33.08
C PHE A 357 -2.43 6.72 -33.62
N THR A 358 -2.31 7.92 -33.03
CA THR A 358 -3.00 9.12 -33.55
C THR A 358 -2.57 9.51 -34.98
N SER A 359 -1.44 8.99 -35.45
CA SER A 359 -0.97 9.11 -36.81
C SER A 359 -1.77 8.28 -37.83
N GLY A 360 -2.71 7.42 -37.38
CA GLY A 360 -3.45 6.47 -38.24
C GLY A 360 -2.67 5.20 -38.56
N LEU A 361 -1.56 4.94 -37.86
CA LEU A 361 -0.84 3.66 -37.92
C LEU A 361 -1.28 2.73 -36.81
N ILE A 362 -1.25 1.44 -37.08
CA ILE A 362 -1.47 0.36 -36.12
C ILE A 362 -0.16 -0.42 -36.02
N GLU A 363 0.32 -0.61 -34.80
CA GLU A 363 1.46 -1.48 -34.50
C GLU A 363 0.99 -2.69 -33.70
N ASN A 364 1.29 -3.88 -34.19
CA ASN A 364 1.09 -5.14 -33.49
C ASN A 364 2.46 -5.71 -33.11
N THR A 365 2.70 -5.92 -31.82
CA THR A 365 3.92 -6.60 -31.38
C THR A 365 3.60 -7.94 -30.71
N GLU A 366 4.50 -8.91 -30.88
CA GLU A 366 4.54 -10.14 -30.12
C GLU A 366 5.86 -10.14 -29.37
N ASP A 367 5.78 -10.09 -28.04
CA ASP A 367 6.92 -9.89 -27.17
C ASP A 367 7.12 -11.14 -26.31
N TYR A 368 8.36 -11.63 -26.27
CA TYR A 368 8.85 -12.65 -25.35
C TYR A 368 9.91 -12.03 -24.45
N VAL A 369 9.58 -11.87 -23.17
CA VAL A 369 10.41 -11.16 -22.20
C VAL A 369 10.89 -12.13 -21.12
N VAL A 370 12.19 -12.14 -20.90
CA VAL A 370 12.82 -12.85 -19.76
C VAL A 370 13.42 -11.80 -18.82
N GLN A 371 12.97 -11.82 -17.56
CA GLN A 371 13.44 -10.90 -16.53
C GLN A 371 14.11 -11.68 -15.41
N ASP A 372 15.34 -11.28 -15.07
CA ASP A 372 16.07 -11.72 -13.91
C ASP A 372 16.29 -10.54 -12.97
N ASN A 373 15.72 -10.62 -11.78
CA ASN A 373 15.80 -9.55 -10.78
C ASN A 373 16.35 -10.08 -9.48
N LYS A 374 17.46 -9.52 -9.01
CA LYS A 374 18.05 -9.79 -7.71
C LYS A 374 18.03 -8.55 -6.86
N GLN A 375 17.66 -8.68 -5.60
CA GLN A 375 17.52 -7.57 -4.68
C GLN A 375 18.10 -7.91 -3.31
N GLN A 376 18.82 -6.96 -2.76
CA GLN A 376 19.44 -7.06 -1.44
C GLN A 376 19.13 -5.80 -0.65
N LEU A 377 18.59 -5.99 0.55
CA LEU A 377 18.31 -4.91 1.48
C LEU A 377 18.90 -5.24 2.84
N TYR A 378 19.57 -4.26 3.44
CA TYR A 378 20.13 -4.38 4.78
C TYR A 378 19.74 -3.14 5.57
N LYS A 379 19.02 -3.31 6.68
CA LYS A 379 18.66 -2.21 7.59
C LYS A 379 19.28 -2.44 8.96
N PHE A 380 19.79 -1.37 9.52
CA PHE A 380 20.26 -1.29 10.90
C PHE A 380 19.63 -0.08 11.56
N THR A 381 19.04 -0.27 12.72
CA THR A 381 18.42 0.80 13.53
C THR A 381 18.98 0.73 14.93
N THR A 382 19.32 1.86 15.52
CA THR A 382 19.61 1.96 16.94
C THR A 382 18.83 3.10 17.56
N SER A 383 18.18 2.85 18.68
CA SER A 383 17.43 3.81 19.47
C SER A 383 18.00 3.90 20.88
N PHE A 384 18.24 5.12 21.36
CA PHE A 384 18.77 5.41 22.68
C PHE A 384 17.86 6.39 23.42
N ILE A 385 17.23 5.93 24.51
CA ILE A 385 16.25 6.68 25.29
C ILE A 385 16.72 6.66 26.76
N PRO A 386 17.72 7.49 27.14
CA PRO A 386 18.29 7.47 28.48
C PRO A 386 17.33 7.98 29.56
N ASN A 387 16.34 8.78 29.19
CA ASN A 387 15.30 9.33 30.06
C ASN A 387 14.13 9.86 29.20
N ASP A 388 13.05 10.29 29.87
CA ASP A 388 11.83 10.79 29.21
C ASP A 388 12.03 12.08 28.39
N LYS A 389 13.19 12.74 28.52
CA LYS A 389 13.49 14.01 27.84
C LYS A 389 14.27 13.86 26.54
N LEU A 390 15.03 12.79 26.39
CA LEU A 390 15.93 12.61 25.25
C LEU A 390 15.68 11.26 24.57
N GLN A 391 15.46 11.31 23.29
CA GLN A 391 15.46 10.13 22.40
C GLN A 391 16.37 10.42 21.21
N VAL A 392 17.24 9.49 20.89
CA VAL A 392 18.11 9.54 19.70
C VAL A 392 17.93 8.26 18.94
N GLU A 393 17.67 8.36 17.66
CA GLU A 393 17.50 7.23 16.73
C GLU A 393 18.41 7.42 15.53
N TYR A 394 19.09 6.37 15.12
CA TYR A 394 19.88 6.33 13.90
C TYR A 394 19.47 5.12 13.08
N ASN A 395 19.18 5.35 11.80
CA ASN A 395 18.81 4.35 10.82
C ASN A 395 19.85 4.34 9.69
N LEU A 396 20.28 3.15 9.30
CA LEU A 396 21.09 2.90 8.13
C LEU A 396 20.36 1.89 7.23
N LEU A 397 20.14 2.24 5.97
CA LEU A 397 19.56 1.36 4.97
C LEU A 397 20.50 1.27 3.76
N VAL A 398 20.94 0.07 3.42
CA VAL A 398 21.74 -0.23 2.24
C VAL A 398 20.89 -1.07 1.29
N LYS A 399 20.86 -0.66 0.01
CA LYS A 399 20.15 -1.37 -1.06
C LYS A 399 21.11 -1.63 -2.22
N SER A 400 20.94 -2.80 -2.83
CA SER A 400 21.57 -3.14 -4.11
C SER A 400 20.61 -4.02 -4.90
N ALA A 401 20.59 -3.83 -6.20
CA ALA A 401 19.84 -4.69 -7.10
C ALA A 401 20.64 -5.00 -8.36
N GLU A 402 20.29 -6.08 -9.03
CA GLU A 402 20.75 -6.44 -10.38
C GLU A 402 19.49 -6.82 -11.17
N ASN A 403 19.20 -6.07 -12.21
CA ASN A 403 18.03 -6.30 -13.05
C ASN A 403 18.49 -6.50 -14.47
N VAL A 404 18.08 -7.61 -15.07
CA VAL A 404 18.36 -7.91 -16.46
C VAL A 404 17.06 -8.28 -17.15
N GLU A 405 16.74 -7.58 -18.22
CA GLU A 405 15.59 -7.87 -19.07
C GLU A 405 16.05 -8.12 -20.50
N ASN A 406 15.72 -9.30 -21.02
CA ASN A 406 15.89 -9.63 -22.43
C ASN A 406 14.52 -9.74 -23.07
N THR A 407 14.31 -8.98 -24.14
CA THR A 407 13.07 -8.98 -24.91
C THR A 407 13.35 -9.32 -26.35
N ASP A 408 12.75 -10.40 -26.84
CA ASP A 408 12.62 -10.68 -28.28
C ASP A 408 11.23 -10.25 -28.71
N LEU A 409 11.16 -9.31 -29.65
CA LEU A 409 9.91 -8.80 -30.14
C LEU A 409 9.87 -8.75 -31.67
N THR A 410 8.69 -9.07 -32.22
CA THR A 410 8.37 -8.86 -33.64
C THR A 410 7.36 -7.73 -33.74
N SER A 411 7.71 -6.64 -34.40
CA SER A 411 6.85 -5.47 -34.62
C SER A 411 6.33 -5.47 -36.07
N ASN A 412 4.99 -5.44 -36.24
CA ASN A 412 4.32 -5.34 -37.51
C ASN A 412 3.51 -4.04 -37.59
N SER A 413 3.84 -3.17 -38.51
CA SER A 413 3.13 -1.91 -38.74
C SER A 413 2.12 -2.00 -39.87
N PHE A 414 0.92 -1.44 -39.64
CA PHE A 414 -0.18 -1.40 -40.61
C PHE A 414 -0.68 0.04 -40.77
N ARG A 415 -1.27 0.35 -41.91
CA ARG A 415 -2.00 1.60 -42.11
C ARG A 415 -3.49 1.35 -41.95
N ASP A 416 -4.16 2.11 -41.11
CA ASP A 416 -5.61 2.07 -41.00
C ASP A 416 -6.21 2.52 -42.32
N SER A 417 -6.83 1.60 -43.07
CA SER A 417 -7.60 1.93 -44.26
C SER A 417 -9.03 1.44 -44.06
N SER A 418 -9.93 2.36 -43.84
CA SER A 418 -11.37 2.13 -43.67
C SER A 418 -12.05 1.42 -44.84
N SER A 419 -11.37 1.19 -45.94
CA SER A 419 -11.93 0.65 -47.20
C SER A 419 -11.40 -0.71 -47.66
N ASN A 420 -10.32 -1.23 -47.01
CA ASN A 420 -9.81 -2.59 -47.28
C ASN A 420 -8.97 -3.05 -46.12
N PRO A 421 -9.27 -4.17 -45.43
CA PRO A 421 -8.40 -4.71 -44.43
C PRO A 421 -7.06 -5.07 -45.05
N VAL A 422 -6.00 -4.32 -44.71
CA VAL A 422 -4.65 -4.62 -45.19
C VAL A 422 -4.19 -5.86 -44.44
N ILE A 423 -4.11 -6.98 -45.15
CA ILE A 423 -3.74 -8.30 -44.61
C ILE A 423 -2.21 -8.42 -44.46
N GLN A 424 -1.44 -7.55 -45.11
CA GLN A 424 0.02 -7.57 -45.12
C GLN A 424 0.55 -6.36 -44.33
N PRO A 425 1.54 -6.54 -43.45
CA PRO A 425 2.19 -5.42 -42.76
C PRO A 425 2.93 -4.54 -43.81
N ILE A 426 2.95 -3.24 -43.56
CA ILE A 426 3.74 -2.28 -44.34
C ILE A 426 5.23 -2.51 -44.05
N GLU A 427 5.54 -2.83 -42.78
CA GLU A 427 6.88 -3.03 -42.28
C GLU A 427 6.84 -4.07 -41.16
N THR A 428 7.80 -4.97 -41.18
CA THR A 428 8.06 -5.97 -40.11
C THR A 428 9.49 -5.78 -39.64
N ASP A 429 9.68 -5.71 -38.31
CA ASP A 429 10.98 -5.55 -37.68
C ASP A 429 11.18 -6.59 -36.57
N GLU A 430 12.28 -7.31 -36.60
CA GLU A 430 12.70 -8.21 -35.54
C GLU A 430 13.70 -7.49 -34.64
N ILE A 431 13.36 -7.36 -33.36
CA ILE A 431 14.13 -6.55 -32.42
C ILE A 431 14.47 -7.39 -31.19
N ASN A 432 15.76 -7.45 -30.87
CA ASN A 432 16.23 -7.97 -29.60
C ASN A 432 16.66 -6.78 -28.70
N ILE A 433 16.07 -6.69 -27.53
CA ILE A 433 16.36 -5.62 -26.55
C ILE A 433 16.99 -6.24 -25.30
N LEU A 434 18.07 -5.64 -24.83
CA LEU A 434 18.68 -5.92 -23.52
C LEU A 434 18.66 -4.65 -22.69
N ILE A 435 18.06 -4.74 -21.51
CA ILE A 435 18.13 -3.72 -20.46
C ILE A 435 18.86 -4.36 -19.28
N ARG A 436 19.84 -3.66 -18.74
CA ARG A 436 20.53 -4.05 -17.51
C ARG A 436 20.68 -2.82 -16.62
N ASP A 437 20.47 -3.02 -15.31
CA ASP A 437 20.62 -1.96 -14.32
C ASP A 437 21.09 -2.57 -12.99
N GLU A 438 22.15 -1.98 -12.38
CA GLU A 438 22.75 -2.45 -11.13
C GLU A 438 22.73 -1.34 -10.07
N PRO A 439 21.55 -0.81 -9.69
CA PRO A 439 21.46 0.32 -8.78
C PRO A 439 21.92 -0.05 -7.36
N SER A 440 22.59 0.89 -6.72
CA SER A 440 22.97 0.79 -5.32
C SER A 440 22.71 2.08 -4.56
N SER A 441 22.36 1.98 -3.28
CA SER A 441 22.16 3.16 -2.43
C SER A 441 22.45 2.90 -0.96
N ILE A 442 22.94 3.96 -0.30
CA ILE A 442 23.11 4.05 1.15
C ILE A 442 22.28 5.22 1.64
N ASN A 443 21.32 4.96 2.52
CA ASN A 443 20.51 5.99 3.15
C ASN A 443 20.74 5.94 4.67
N GLN A 444 21.10 7.09 5.25
CA GLN A 444 21.36 7.27 6.68
C GLN A 444 20.41 8.32 7.22
N GLU A 445 19.82 8.07 8.38
CA GLU A 445 18.91 9.00 9.02
C GLU A 445 19.22 9.10 10.51
N LEU A 446 19.31 10.33 11.01
CA LEU A 446 19.47 10.64 12.43
C LEU A 446 18.26 11.46 12.90
N LYS A 447 17.59 10.99 13.94
CA LYS A 447 16.49 11.70 14.61
C LYS A 447 16.86 11.93 16.08
N THR A 448 16.62 13.12 16.57
CA THR A 448 16.83 13.47 17.97
C THR A 448 15.67 14.29 18.48
N TYR A 449 15.05 13.82 19.55
CA TYR A 449 13.94 14.51 20.22
C TYR A 449 14.38 14.91 21.61
N TYR A 450 14.21 16.19 21.96
CA TYR A 450 14.61 16.72 23.25
C TYR A 450 13.54 17.63 23.85
N THR A 451 13.06 17.24 25.03
CA THR A 451 12.14 18.01 25.86
C THR A 451 12.93 18.81 26.88
N LEU A 452 13.10 20.11 26.64
CA LEU A 452 13.78 21.00 27.59
C LEU A 452 12.98 21.14 28.89
N ASN A 453 11.66 21.42 28.72
CA ASN A 453 10.66 21.45 29.77
C ASN A 453 9.25 21.22 29.17
N GLU A 454 8.19 21.31 30.00
CA GLU A 454 6.82 21.05 29.59
C GLU A 454 6.31 21.91 28.41
N ASP A 455 6.88 23.11 28.23
CA ASP A 455 6.49 24.05 27.19
C ASP A 455 7.39 24.04 25.95
N ASN A 456 8.58 23.42 26.00
CA ASN A 456 9.61 23.56 24.98
C ASN A 456 10.15 22.20 24.52
N ILE A 457 9.86 21.84 23.28
CA ILE A 457 10.28 20.58 22.65
C ILE A 457 11.05 20.88 21.36
N PHE A 458 12.16 20.19 21.18
CA PHE A 458 13.00 20.28 20.00
C PHE A 458 13.04 18.92 19.29
N SER A 459 12.99 18.93 17.95
CA SER A 459 13.24 17.77 17.11
C SER A 459 14.26 18.12 16.06
N PHE A 460 15.36 17.40 16.02
CA PHE A 460 16.35 17.50 14.94
C PHE A 460 16.33 16.22 14.13
N GLU A 461 16.22 16.36 12.81
CA GLU A 461 16.26 15.25 11.88
C GLU A 461 17.24 15.57 10.74
N ALA A 462 18.09 14.62 10.40
CA ALA A 462 19.00 14.71 9.27
C ALA A 462 19.01 13.40 8.50
N GLN A 463 19.02 13.50 7.18
CA GLN A 463 19.07 12.36 6.25
C GLN A 463 20.12 12.58 5.18
N HIS A 464 20.91 11.54 4.90
CA HIS A 464 21.89 11.53 3.81
C HIS A 464 21.66 10.31 2.94
N LEU A 465 21.48 10.54 1.64
CA LEU A 465 21.33 9.52 0.61
C LEU A 465 22.48 9.64 -0.38
N SER A 466 23.19 8.53 -0.60
CA SER A 466 24.12 8.37 -1.71
C SER A 466 23.63 7.21 -2.58
N GLN A 467 23.45 7.45 -3.89
CA GLN A 467 22.86 6.50 -4.83
C GLN A 467 23.61 6.53 -6.17
N THR A 468 23.86 5.37 -6.73
CA THR A 468 24.40 5.19 -8.10
C THR A 468 23.44 4.32 -8.89
N GLU A 469 23.14 4.72 -10.12
CA GLU A 469 22.31 3.99 -11.09
C GLU A 469 23.11 3.93 -12.41
N ASP A 470 23.21 2.74 -13.01
CA ASP A 470 23.99 2.52 -14.23
C ASP A 470 23.20 1.77 -15.33
N PRO A 471 22.04 2.27 -15.72
CA PRO A 471 21.22 1.58 -16.70
C PRO A 471 21.90 1.52 -18.07
N PHE A 472 21.95 0.30 -18.61
CA PHE A 472 22.41 -0.02 -19.95
C PHE A 472 21.24 -0.42 -20.83
N TYR A 473 21.19 0.11 -22.05
CA TYR A 473 20.19 -0.21 -23.05
C TYR A 473 20.85 -0.67 -24.35
N ARG A 474 20.36 -1.77 -24.96
CA ARG A 474 20.76 -2.24 -26.27
C ARG A 474 19.53 -2.64 -27.08
N ALA A 475 19.49 -2.24 -28.35
CA ALA A 475 18.52 -2.74 -29.31
C ALA A 475 19.25 -3.21 -30.57
N VAL A 476 19.03 -4.48 -30.94
CA VAL A 476 19.52 -5.08 -32.20
C VAL A 476 18.30 -5.31 -33.08
N ARG A 477 18.31 -4.70 -34.28
CA ARG A 477 17.14 -4.70 -35.15
C ARG A 477 17.48 -4.73 -36.64
N ASP A 478 16.51 -5.16 -37.48
CA ASP A 478 16.71 -5.27 -38.91
C ASP A 478 16.55 -3.94 -39.64
N ILE A 479 15.72 -3.04 -39.13
CA ILE A 479 15.38 -1.77 -39.73
C ILE A 479 16.15 -0.64 -39.10
N GLN A 480 16.76 0.24 -39.94
CA GLN A 480 17.47 1.42 -39.43
C GLN A 480 16.50 2.37 -38.68
N PRO A 481 16.66 2.56 -37.36
CA PRO A 481 15.86 3.54 -36.64
C PRO A 481 16.45 4.94 -36.75
N PHE A 482 15.64 5.95 -36.54
CA PHE A 482 16.04 7.35 -36.37
C PHE A 482 17.06 7.85 -37.41
N ARG A 483 16.80 7.58 -38.71
CA ARG A 483 17.73 7.84 -39.85
C ARG A 483 18.27 9.28 -39.88
N ASP A 484 17.47 10.25 -39.45
CA ASP A 484 17.84 11.67 -39.45
C ASP A 484 18.54 12.14 -38.15
N ILE A 485 18.69 11.24 -37.16
CA ILE A 485 19.21 11.58 -35.86
C ILE A 485 20.53 10.86 -35.57
N ILE A 486 20.56 9.53 -35.78
CA ILE A 486 21.74 8.72 -35.48
C ILE A 486 22.53 8.44 -36.78
N PRO A 487 23.79 8.84 -36.88
CA PRO A 487 24.63 8.60 -38.03
C PRO A 487 25.17 7.15 -38.05
N LEU A 488 24.27 6.16 -38.14
CA LEU A 488 24.64 4.75 -38.12
C LEU A 488 25.44 4.36 -39.35
N ASP A 489 26.41 3.46 -39.19
CA ASP A 489 26.99 2.72 -40.28
C ASP A 489 25.94 1.71 -40.82
N THR A 490 25.58 1.89 -42.08
CA THR A 490 24.52 1.14 -42.75
C THR A 490 25.02 -0.13 -43.48
N ASP A 491 26.33 -0.33 -43.54
CA ASP A 491 26.96 -1.49 -44.18
C ASP A 491 27.04 -2.70 -43.22
N GLN A 492 26.12 -2.79 -42.27
CA GLN A 492 26.04 -3.83 -41.23
C GLN A 492 24.85 -4.77 -41.54
N SER A 493 24.99 -6.02 -41.06
CA SER A 493 23.90 -7.02 -41.18
C SER A 493 22.66 -6.65 -40.35
N LYS A 494 22.85 -6.06 -39.20
CA LYS A 494 21.82 -5.53 -38.27
C LYS A 494 22.28 -4.23 -37.64
N PHE A 495 21.33 -3.43 -37.19
CA PHE A 495 21.60 -2.21 -36.42
C PHE A 495 21.64 -2.53 -34.93
N ASN A 496 22.83 -2.58 -34.36
CA ASN A 496 23.09 -2.85 -32.95
C ASN A 496 23.42 -1.53 -32.23
N ILE A 497 22.40 -0.90 -31.64
CA ILE A 497 22.48 0.41 -31.01
C ILE A 497 22.45 0.24 -29.51
N ASN A 498 23.37 0.93 -28.85
CA ASN A 498 23.58 0.81 -27.41
C ASN A 498 23.59 2.19 -26.75
N GLN A 499 23.21 2.27 -25.48
CA GLN A 499 23.40 3.43 -24.63
C GLN A 499 23.83 2.99 -23.23
N ASN A 500 24.98 3.51 -22.79
CA ASN A 500 25.37 3.51 -21.38
C ASN A 500 24.81 4.78 -20.72
N ARG A 501 24.36 4.65 -19.48
CA ARG A 501 23.98 5.76 -18.62
C ARG A 501 24.55 5.55 -17.23
N LEU A 502 24.93 6.62 -16.56
CA LEU A 502 25.39 6.61 -15.18
C LEU A 502 24.81 7.84 -14.48
N VAL A 503 24.11 7.62 -13.39
CA VAL A 503 23.56 8.70 -12.55
C VAL A 503 24.06 8.51 -11.12
N ASP A 504 24.87 9.44 -10.64
CA ASP A 504 25.28 9.52 -9.25
C ASP A 504 24.49 10.61 -8.54
N THR A 505 23.88 10.29 -7.42
CA THR A 505 23.09 11.20 -6.60
C THR A 505 23.62 11.23 -5.17
N ASP A 506 23.91 12.44 -4.68
CA ASP A 506 24.20 12.72 -3.28
C ASP A 506 23.19 13.75 -2.75
N LYS A 507 22.41 13.38 -1.72
CA LYS A 507 21.36 14.21 -1.15
C LYS A 507 21.49 14.30 0.35
N LEU A 508 21.58 15.52 0.86
CA LEU A 508 21.56 15.84 2.28
C LEU A 508 20.31 16.66 2.63
N GLU A 509 19.55 16.20 3.60
CA GLU A 509 18.44 16.95 4.19
C GLU A 509 18.67 17.09 5.69
N ALA A 510 18.41 18.26 6.25
CA ALA A 510 18.43 18.48 7.69
C ALA A 510 17.37 19.50 8.08
N LYS A 511 16.69 19.25 9.21
CA LYS A 511 15.72 20.19 9.77
C LYS A 511 15.79 20.21 11.29
N LEU A 512 15.45 21.36 11.85
CA LEU A 512 15.23 21.57 13.28
C LEU A 512 13.83 22.13 13.48
N ASP A 513 13.02 21.42 14.20
CA ASP A 513 11.69 21.81 14.66
C ASP A 513 11.75 22.26 16.11
N TYR A 514 11.14 23.40 16.41
CA TYR A 514 10.93 23.89 17.76
C TYR A 514 9.44 24.05 18.02
N TYR A 515 8.92 23.34 19.00
CA TYR A 515 7.55 23.42 19.47
C TYR A 515 7.49 24.21 20.77
N TYR A 516 6.71 25.30 20.75
CA TYR A 516 6.42 26.08 21.93
C TYR A 516 4.94 25.92 22.33
N ILE A 517 4.70 25.30 23.47
CA ILE A 517 3.35 25.05 23.99
C ILE A 517 2.85 26.29 24.70
N LEU A 518 1.85 26.95 24.14
CA LEU A 518 1.19 28.13 24.73
C LEU A 518 0.18 27.72 25.81
N THR A 519 -0.59 26.68 25.50
CA THR A 519 -1.58 26.07 26.40
C THR A 519 -1.72 24.59 26.06
N PRO A 520 -2.36 23.76 26.87
CA PRO A 520 -2.66 22.36 26.52
C PRO A 520 -3.45 22.18 25.22
N LYS A 521 -4.05 23.28 24.70
CA LYS A 521 -4.87 23.30 23.47
C LYS A 521 -4.23 24.07 22.32
N SER A 522 -3.04 24.65 22.50
CA SER A 522 -2.40 25.46 21.46
C SER A 522 -0.89 25.42 21.53
N ASN A 523 -0.22 25.28 20.39
CA ASN A 523 1.22 25.35 20.26
C ASN A 523 1.64 26.04 18.96
N LEU A 524 2.87 26.58 18.99
CA LEU A 524 3.56 27.11 17.82
C LEU A 524 4.65 26.11 17.40
N ASN A 525 4.79 25.89 16.13
CA ASN A 525 5.89 25.13 15.57
C ASN A 525 6.70 26.02 14.61
N PHE A 526 8.00 26.07 14.82
CA PHE A 526 8.97 26.75 13.98
C PHE A 526 9.92 25.70 13.42
N THR A 527 10.06 25.65 12.10
CA THR A 527 10.98 24.73 11.43
C THR A 527 11.99 25.51 10.61
N VAL A 528 13.26 25.16 10.76
CA VAL A 528 14.34 25.62 9.86
C VAL A 528 14.96 24.38 9.23
N GLY A 529 15.16 24.41 7.92
CA GLY A 529 15.75 23.26 7.26
C GLY A 529 16.47 23.59 5.96
N ILE A 530 17.20 22.62 5.46
CA ILE A 530 17.96 22.65 4.22
C ILE A 530 17.86 21.31 3.51
N THR A 531 17.72 21.36 2.19
CA THR A 531 17.91 20.23 1.27
C THR A 531 18.99 20.60 0.29
N ASP A 532 20.02 19.80 0.16
CA ASP A 532 21.14 19.95 -0.79
C ASP A 532 21.22 18.68 -1.63
N VAL A 533 21.14 18.79 -2.95
CA VAL A 533 21.16 17.66 -3.88
C VAL A 533 22.22 17.93 -4.94
N LYS A 534 23.05 16.93 -5.18
CA LYS A 534 24.01 16.90 -6.29
C LYS A 534 23.73 15.67 -7.12
N GLN A 535 23.62 15.84 -8.43
CA GLN A 535 23.46 14.75 -9.37
C GLN A 535 24.46 14.92 -10.53
N ASN A 536 25.17 13.86 -10.84
CA ASN A 536 26.02 13.76 -12.03
C ASN A 536 25.35 12.77 -12.97
N PHE A 537 25.19 13.15 -14.24
CA PHE A 537 24.61 12.28 -15.25
C PHE A 537 25.48 12.23 -16.49
N ASN A 538 25.96 11.04 -16.80
CA ASN A 538 26.75 10.74 -18.00
C ASN A 538 26.01 9.72 -18.86
N SER A 539 25.97 9.95 -20.16
CA SER A 539 25.50 8.92 -21.10
C SER A 539 26.16 9.06 -22.48
N ASN A 540 26.28 7.93 -23.18
CA ASN A 540 26.74 7.89 -24.56
C ASN A 540 25.95 6.88 -25.36
N ILE A 541 25.65 7.25 -26.61
CA ILE A 541 25.04 6.36 -27.61
C ILE A 541 26.14 5.91 -28.59
N PHE A 542 26.17 4.62 -28.89
CA PHE A 542 27.15 4.03 -29.81
C PHE A 542 26.54 2.83 -30.56
N GLN A 543 27.17 2.45 -31.67
CA GLN A 543 26.82 1.29 -32.46
C GLN A 543 27.90 0.22 -32.31
N ILE A 544 27.51 -1.05 -32.17
CA ILE A 544 28.40 -2.19 -32.29
C ILE A 544 28.32 -2.71 -33.72
N LEU A 545 29.45 -2.80 -34.40
CA LEU A 545 29.53 -3.26 -35.78
C LEU A 545 29.60 -4.79 -35.88
N ASP A 546 29.47 -5.36 -37.08
CA ASP A 546 29.49 -6.81 -37.30
C ASP A 546 30.82 -7.47 -36.91
N ASP A 547 31.94 -6.72 -36.96
CA ASP A 547 33.26 -7.13 -36.49
C ASP A 547 33.43 -6.99 -34.96
N SER A 548 32.38 -6.64 -34.26
CA SER A 548 32.32 -6.37 -32.80
C SER A 548 33.13 -5.12 -32.37
N SER A 549 33.54 -4.27 -33.31
CA SER A 549 34.09 -2.95 -32.95
C SER A 549 32.99 -1.97 -32.55
N GLU A 550 33.35 -1.01 -31.71
CA GLU A 550 32.46 0.05 -31.23
C GLU A 550 32.65 1.32 -32.04
N LEU A 551 31.55 1.81 -32.64
CA LEU A 551 31.49 3.10 -33.31
C LEU A 551 30.82 4.11 -32.37
N ASN A 552 31.68 4.95 -31.76
CA ASN A 552 31.20 6.05 -30.90
C ASN A 552 30.79 7.25 -31.74
N PHE A 553 29.68 7.88 -31.41
CA PHE A 553 29.20 9.08 -32.07
C PHE A 553 29.71 10.33 -31.34
N ASN A 554 30.39 11.24 -32.08
CA ASN A 554 30.99 12.45 -31.52
C ASN A 554 30.03 13.65 -31.47
N GLN A 555 28.75 13.46 -31.78
CA GLN A 555 27.76 14.52 -31.74
C GLN A 555 27.32 14.78 -30.29
N ASP A 556 27.41 16.04 -29.85
CA ASP A 556 27.09 16.44 -28.48
C ASP A 556 25.66 16.00 -28.06
N PHE A 557 24.70 16.05 -29.01
CA PHE A 557 23.32 15.64 -28.74
C PHE A 557 23.09 14.12 -28.58
N LEU A 558 24.10 13.27 -28.81
CA LEU A 558 24.08 11.82 -28.55
C LEU A 558 24.79 11.44 -27.26
N ASN A 559 25.35 12.43 -26.55
CA ASN A 559 26.05 12.25 -25.30
C ASN A 559 25.51 13.21 -24.25
N ASN A 560 25.65 12.83 -23.00
CA ASN A 560 25.34 13.68 -21.86
C ASN A 560 26.52 13.69 -20.88
N ASP A 561 26.80 14.87 -20.35
CA ASP A 561 27.76 15.13 -19.27
C ASP A 561 27.20 16.31 -18.48
N VAL A 562 26.42 15.99 -17.44
CA VAL A 562 25.58 16.96 -16.70
C VAL A 562 25.95 16.94 -15.23
N ASP A 563 26.35 18.11 -14.71
CA ASP A 563 26.47 18.37 -13.28
C ASP A 563 25.28 19.24 -12.81
N PHE A 564 24.42 18.68 -11.97
CA PHE A 564 23.28 19.39 -11.43
C PHE A 564 23.38 19.54 -9.92
N ASN A 565 23.33 20.78 -9.45
CA ASN A 565 23.31 21.14 -8.04
C ASN A 565 22.00 21.84 -7.69
N PHE A 566 21.32 21.38 -6.64
CA PHE A 566 20.09 21.96 -6.16
C PHE A 566 20.15 22.19 -4.66
N ARG A 567 19.72 23.37 -4.21
CA ARG A 567 19.61 23.73 -2.79
C ARG A 567 18.28 24.39 -2.49
N ASP A 568 17.61 23.94 -1.43
CA ASP A 568 16.44 24.56 -0.83
C ASP A 568 16.72 24.86 0.65
N ALA A 569 16.73 26.12 1.03
CA ALA A 569 16.78 26.55 2.41
C ALA A 569 15.41 27.11 2.80
N TYR A 570 14.84 26.63 3.91
CA TYR A 570 13.47 26.99 4.25
C TYR A 570 13.26 27.31 5.73
N PHE A 571 12.26 28.16 5.96
CA PHE A 571 11.69 28.45 7.26
C PHE A 571 10.18 28.20 7.21
N SER A 572 9.65 27.44 8.16
CA SER A 572 8.21 27.17 8.28
C SER A 572 7.69 27.62 9.65
N PHE A 573 6.48 28.12 9.67
CA PHE A 573 5.74 28.50 10.87
C PHE A 573 4.35 27.89 10.81
N ASN A 574 3.92 27.22 11.89
CA ASN A 574 2.60 26.65 12.04
C ASN A 574 2.04 26.98 13.43
N TYR A 575 0.76 27.31 13.49
CA TYR A 575 0.03 27.54 14.73
C TYR A 575 -1.10 26.55 14.87
N ARG A 576 -0.95 25.59 15.79
CA ARG A 576 -2.02 24.63 16.11
C ARG A 576 -2.84 25.12 17.26
N PHE A 577 -4.19 25.10 17.15
CA PHE A 577 -5.09 25.40 18.27
C PHE A 577 -6.40 24.62 18.18
N ILE A 578 -6.96 24.29 19.34
CA ILE A 578 -8.21 23.56 19.49
C ILE A 578 -9.28 24.51 20.00
N THR A 579 -10.38 24.63 19.27
CA THR A 579 -11.53 25.47 19.65
C THR A 579 -12.85 24.73 19.37
N GLY A 580 -13.60 24.39 20.43
CA GLY A 580 -14.79 23.56 20.31
C GLY A 580 -14.48 22.23 19.65
N MET A 581 -15.15 21.92 18.55
CA MET A 581 -14.99 20.70 17.76
C MET A 581 -13.86 20.79 16.72
N PHE A 582 -13.19 21.94 16.59
CA PHE A 582 -12.18 22.18 15.56
C PHE A 582 -10.77 22.11 16.16
N THR A 583 -9.87 21.39 15.49
CA THR A 583 -8.42 21.57 15.58
C THR A 583 -7.97 22.22 14.28
N MET A 584 -7.38 23.40 14.38
CA MET A 584 -6.95 24.19 13.23
C MET A 584 -5.45 24.40 13.27
N GLU A 585 -4.81 24.28 12.10
CA GLU A 585 -3.36 24.44 11.94
C GLU A 585 -3.08 25.27 10.68
N PRO A 586 -3.26 26.60 10.68
CA PRO A 586 -2.75 27.46 9.65
C PRO A 586 -1.23 27.54 9.74
N GLY A 587 -0.58 27.60 8.59
CA GLY A 587 0.86 27.76 8.50
C GLY A 587 1.33 28.38 7.19
N PHE A 588 2.61 28.60 7.11
CA PHE A 588 3.28 28.99 5.86
C PHE A 588 4.74 28.54 5.88
N THR A 589 5.30 28.34 4.71
CA THR A 589 6.71 28.04 4.52
C THR A 589 7.31 29.04 3.54
N ILE A 590 8.47 29.58 3.88
CA ILE A 590 9.30 30.44 3.01
C ILE A 590 10.48 29.58 2.57
N ASN A 591 10.64 29.40 1.27
CA ASN A 591 11.75 28.65 0.67
C ASN A 591 12.60 29.58 -0.19
N THR A 592 13.90 29.39 -0.15
CA THR A 592 14.86 30.02 -1.05
C THR A 592 15.57 28.91 -1.81
N TYR A 593 15.28 28.86 -3.11
CA TYR A 593 15.81 27.88 -4.04
C TYR A 593 17.01 28.41 -4.80
N LYS A 594 17.98 27.54 -5.02
CA LYS A 594 19.09 27.74 -5.95
C LYS A 594 19.32 26.46 -6.72
N SER A 595 19.42 26.54 -8.04
CA SER A 595 19.85 25.42 -8.88
C SER A 595 20.92 25.88 -9.86
N GLU A 596 21.87 25.01 -10.15
CA GLU A 596 22.93 25.18 -11.12
C GLU A 596 23.00 23.91 -11.96
N ASN A 597 22.96 24.06 -13.27
CA ASN A 597 23.11 22.99 -14.24
C ASN A 597 24.27 23.33 -15.18
N ILE A 598 25.27 22.47 -15.21
CA ILE A 598 26.47 22.63 -16.02
C ILE A 598 26.50 21.46 -17.00
N GLN A 599 26.43 21.74 -18.29
CA GLN A 599 26.57 20.76 -19.35
C GLN A 599 27.01 21.36 -20.67
N LEU A 600 27.80 20.62 -21.44
CA LEU A 600 28.33 21.04 -22.77
C LEU A 600 28.97 22.44 -22.76
N GLY A 601 29.58 22.80 -21.61
CA GLY A 601 30.22 24.12 -21.43
C GLY A 601 29.27 25.27 -21.13
N ASN A 602 27.96 25.02 -21.03
CA ASN A 602 26.94 25.99 -20.65
C ASN A 602 26.61 25.89 -19.14
N ILE A 603 26.28 27.02 -18.54
CA ILE A 603 25.88 27.10 -17.14
C ILE A 603 24.54 27.79 -17.08
N GLU A 604 23.51 27.06 -16.58
CA GLU A 604 22.19 27.59 -16.31
C GLU A 604 21.98 27.69 -14.78
N ASN A 605 21.77 28.92 -14.31
CA ASN A 605 21.55 29.22 -12.90
C ASN A 605 20.14 29.74 -12.69
N ASN A 606 19.43 29.21 -11.68
CA ASN A 606 18.12 29.70 -11.26
C ASN A 606 18.11 29.94 -9.75
N SER A 607 17.54 31.07 -9.31
CA SER A 607 17.37 31.37 -7.89
C SER A 607 16.11 32.19 -7.66
N PHE A 608 15.26 31.76 -6.76
CA PHE A 608 14.05 32.48 -6.38
C PHE A 608 13.60 32.15 -4.96
N THR A 609 12.76 33.01 -4.40
CA THR A 609 12.14 32.81 -3.10
C THR A 609 10.63 32.69 -3.30
N ASP A 610 10.01 31.72 -2.62
CA ASP A 610 8.58 31.46 -2.69
C ASP A 610 7.98 31.33 -1.28
N ILE A 611 6.74 31.81 -1.10
CA ILE A 611 6.00 31.73 0.16
C ILE A 611 4.76 30.89 -0.08
N ARG A 612 4.61 29.81 0.69
CA ARG A 612 3.55 28.84 0.50
C ARG A 612 2.73 28.70 1.78
N PRO A 613 1.46 29.11 1.74
CA PRO A 613 0.54 28.88 2.85
C PRO A 613 0.08 27.42 2.88
N ASP A 614 -0.23 26.93 4.08
CA ASP A 614 -0.92 25.68 4.32
C ASP A 614 -2.02 25.83 5.36
N LEU A 615 -2.97 24.90 5.31
CA LEU A 615 -4.07 24.87 6.25
C LEU A 615 -4.52 23.44 6.49
N ARG A 616 -4.55 23.04 7.74
CA ARG A 616 -5.21 21.79 8.16
C ARG A 616 -6.34 22.13 9.12
N ILE A 617 -7.49 21.51 8.89
CA ILE A 617 -8.66 21.61 9.76
C ILE A 617 -9.13 20.21 10.04
N PHE A 618 -9.13 19.83 11.29
CA PHE A 618 -9.78 18.63 11.77
C PHE A 618 -11.02 19.04 12.56
N MET A 619 -12.15 18.42 12.24
CA MET A 619 -13.44 18.65 12.86
C MET A 619 -13.95 17.35 13.46
N LYS A 620 -13.98 17.28 14.78
CA LYS A 620 -14.52 16.16 15.53
C LYS A 620 -16.02 16.38 15.70
N LEU A 621 -16.84 15.79 14.80
CA LEU A 621 -18.30 15.92 14.84
C LEU A 621 -18.89 15.12 16.00
N LYS A 622 -18.38 13.91 16.21
CA LYS A 622 -18.63 13.00 17.34
C LYS A 622 -17.36 12.21 17.60
N ASP A 623 -17.30 11.42 18.68
CA ASP A 623 -16.14 10.55 18.91
C ASP A 623 -15.93 9.51 17.81
N SER A 624 -17.02 9.13 17.11
CA SER A 624 -17.03 8.19 15.99
C SER A 624 -17.16 8.86 14.62
N GLU A 625 -17.11 10.19 14.53
CA GLU A 625 -17.39 10.92 13.28
C GLU A 625 -16.50 12.15 13.15
N SER A 626 -15.73 12.21 12.08
CA SER A 626 -14.80 13.30 11.81
C SER A 626 -14.77 13.74 10.37
N LEU A 627 -14.43 15.01 10.17
CA LEU A 627 -14.18 15.63 8.87
C LEU A 627 -12.82 16.30 8.91
N ARG A 628 -12.00 16.07 7.90
CA ARG A 628 -10.67 16.68 7.76
C ARG A 628 -10.56 17.38 6.43
N PHE A 629 -10.03 18.57 6.47
CA PHE A 629 -9.66 19.34 5.30
C PHE A 629 -8.16 19.67 5.36
N ASN A 630 -7.45 19.42 4.25
CA ASN A 630 -6.06 19.80 4.09
C ASN A 630 -5.89 20.58 2.79
N TYR A 631 -5.24 21.73 2.90
CA TYR A 631 -4.74 22.49 1.76
C TYR A 631 -3.22 22.55 1.84
N THR A 632 -2.54 22.19 0.75
CA THR A 632 -1.08 22.28 0.63
C THR A 632 -0.68 22.83 -0.72
N ALA A 633 0.41 23.63 -0.73
CA ALA A 633 1.06 24.10 -1.93
C ALA A 633 2.52 23.66 -1.92
N THR A 634 2.98 23.02 -3.01
CA THR A 634 4.35 22.51 -3.14
C THR A 634 4.97 22.94 -4.46
N ASN A 635 6.29 23.11 -4.48
CA ASN A 635 7.06 23.23 -5.71
C ASN A 635 7.70 21.87 -6.04
N GLN A 636 7.50 21.40 -7.24
CA GLN A 636 8.07 20.16 -7.74
C GLN A 636 9.19 20.47 -8.74
N PHE A 637 10.39 20.04 -8.39
CA PHE A 637 11.58 20.08 -9.25
C PHE A 637 11.76 18.74 -9.93
N THR A 638 12.38 18.76 -11.11
CA THR A 638 12.62 17.55 -11.90
C THR A 638 14.01 16.98 -11.63
N ASP A 639 14.24 15.77 -12.15
CA ASP A 639 15.52 15.06 -12.09
C ASP A 639 16.47 15.51 -13.21
N VAL A 640 17.72 15.04 -13.10
CA VAL A 640 18.79 15.35 -14.03
C VAL A 640 18.52 14.86 -15.45
N ASN A 641 17.78 13.74 -15.65
CA ASN A 641 17.45 13.24 -16.99
C ASN A 641 16.57 14.23 -17.76
N ASN A 642 15.59 14.84 -17.08
CA ASN A 642 14.74 15.86 -17.69
C ASN A 642 15.49 17.17 -18.02
N LEU A 643 16.66 17.39 -17.43
CA LEU A 643 17.49 18.57 -17.66
C LEU A 643 18.58 18.32 -18.72
N ALA A 644 18.86 17.09 -19.12
CA ALA A 644 19.93 16.69 -20.01
C ALA A 644 19.60 17.03 -21.48
N GLU A 645 20.51 17.71 -22.16
CA GLU A 645 20.31 18.15 -23.56
C GLU A 645 20.54 17.04 -24.59
N GLY A 646 21.28 15.98 -24.25
CA GLY A 646 21.51 14.85 -25.14
C GLY A 646 20.33 13.86 -25.12
N TYR A 647 20.21 13.07 -26.20
CA TYR A 647 19.16 12.07 -26.33
C TYR A 647 19.34 10.89 -25.37
N ILE A 648 18.20 10.41 -24.88
CA ILE A 648 18.08 9.24 -24.03
C ILE A 648 17.07 8.29 -24.67
N PHE A 649 17.40 7.01 -24.83
CA PHE A 649 16.44 5.99 -25.25
C PHE A 649 15.37 5.76 -24.18
N ASN A 650 14.08 5.88 -24.56
CA ASN A 650 12.98 5.38 -23.77
C ASN A 650 12.64 3.94 -24.14
N ASN A 651 12.70 3.63 -25.42
CA ASN A 651 12.50 2.29 -25.99
C ASN A 651 13.03 2.27 -27.44
N TYR A 652 12.84 1.16 -28.16
CA TYR A 652 13.34 0.93 -29.52
C TYR A 652 12.83 1.94 -30.57
N ASN A 653 11.77 2.67 -30.31
CA ASN A 653 11.18 3.65 -31.24
C ASN A 653 10.93 5.03 -30.61
N SER A 654 11.51 5.31 -29.45
CA SER A 654 11.30 6.58 -28.75
C SER A 654 12.57 7.13 -28.11
N PHE A 655 12.93 8.36 -28.48
CA PHE A 655 13.91 9.18 -27.77
C PHE A 655 13.25 10.17 -26.82
N PHE A 656 13.98 10.49 -25.79
CA PHE A 656 13.73 11.61 -24.91
C PHE A 656 14.89 12.59 -24.94
N GLN A 657 14.60 13.90 -24.92
CA GLN A 657 15.54 15.00 -24.79
C GLN A 657 15.07 15.90 -23.65
N GLY A 658 15.90 16.14 -22.69
CA GLY A 658 15.60 17.07 -21.60
C GLY A 658 15.75 18.53 -22.02
N ASN A 659 15.60 19.42 -21.03
CA ASN A 659 15.74 20.86 -21.22
C ASN A 659 16.33 21.48 -19.95
N PRO A 660 17.56 22.06 -20.03
CA PRO A 660 18.24 22.64 -18.86
C PRO A 660 17.52 23.86 -18.28
N LYS A 661 16.60 24.50 -19.05
CA LYS A 661 15.84 25.69 -18.67
C LYS A 661 14.51 25.39 -17.97
N LEU A 662 14.28 24.13 -17.57
CA LEU A 662 13.04 23.77 -16.87
C LEU A 662 12.96 24.44 -15.50
N GLU A 663 11.81 25.03 -15.26
CA GLU A 663 11.44 25.62 -13.97
C GLU A 663 10.61 24.63 -13.15
N SER A 664 10.49 24.90 -11.84
CA SER A 664 9.63 24.10 -10.97
C SER A 664 8.15 24.20 -11.34
N ALA A 665 7.45 23.07 -11.28
CA ALA A 665 6.00 23.06 -11.33
C ALA A 665 5.41 23.39 -9.96
N LYS A 666 4.29 24.16 -9.95
CA LYS A 666 3.54 24.47 -8.73
C LYS A 666 2.35 23.55 -8.60
N PHE A 667 2.24 22.89 -7.47
CA PHE A 667 1.20 21.92 -7.17
C PHE A 667 0.36 22.38 -6.00
N TYR A 668 -0.94 22.52 -6.21
CA TYR A 668 -1.94 22.88 -5.20
C TYR A 668 -2.85 21.69 -4.97
N ASN A 669 -2.94 21.24 -3.72
CA ASN A 669 -3.73 20.08 -3.34
C ASN A 669 -4.76 20.46 -2.27
N TYR A 670 -6.02 20.11 -2.53
CA TYR A 670 -7.16 20.28 -1.64
C TYR A 670 -7.75 18.89 -1.36
N ASN A 671 -7.65 18.46 -0.12
CA ASN A 671 -8.12 17.13 0.28
C ASN A 671 -9.17 17.25 1.37
N LEU A 672 -10.32 16.60 1.19
CA LEU A 672 -11.42 16.54 2.15
C LEU A 672 -11.72 15.05 2.44
N ASN A 673 -11.54 14.65 3.71
CA ASN A 673 -11.84 13.31 4.18
C ASN A 673 -12.97 13.35 5.21
N TYR A 674 -13.99 12.52 5.00
CA TYR A 674 -15.04 12.26 5.95
C TYR A 674 -14.98 10.81 6.40
N GLN A 675 -15.14 10.61 7.71
CA GLN A 675 -15.16 9.30 8.33
C GLN A 675 -16.26 9.23 9.38
N SER A 676 -17.04 8.16 9.34
CA SER A 676 -18.04 7.83 10.37
C SER A 676 -17.99 6.33 10.67
N ILE A 677 -17.69 5.98 11.91
CA ILE A 677 -17.57 4.60 12.36
C ILE A 677 -18.53 4.38 13.50
N ASN A 678 -19.59 3.62 13.23
CA ASN A 678 -20.57 3.29 14.26
C ASN A 678 -20.43 1.82 14.67
N ILE A 679 -19.70 1.59 15.77
CA ILE A 679 -19.48 0.26 16.33
C ILE A 679 -20.77 -0.39 16.88
N PHE A 680 -21.83 0.40 17.15
CA PHE A 680 -23.07 -0.11 17.73
C PHE A 680 -24.02 -0.70 16.69
N ASN A 681 -24.06 -0.08 15.50
CA ASN A 681 -24.89 -0.56 14.40
C ASN A 681 -24.03 -1.16 13.27
N PHE A 682 -22.73 -1.28 13.50
CA PHE A 682 -21.73 -1.81 12.55
C PHE A 682 -21.82 -1.17 11.16
N THR A 683 -21.99 0.15 11.13
CA THR A 683 -22.01 0.92 9.88
C THR A 683 -20.77 1.80 9.82
N ASN A 684 -19.95 1.59 8.80
CA ASN A 684 -18.77 2.40 8.52
C ASN A 684 -18.97 3.15 7.21
N VAL A 685 -18.69 4.44 7.21
CA VAL A 685 -18.79 5.31 6.04
C VAL A 685 -17.49 6.08 5.90
N PHE A 686 -16.88 5.98 4.73
CA PHE A 686 -15.70 6.74 4.37
C PHE A 686 -15.96 7.48 3.07
N ALA A 687 -15.55 8.75 3.00
CA ALA A 687 -15.55 9.50 1.77
C ALA A 687 -14.30 10.36 1.69
N ASN A 688 -13.66 10.37 0.53
CA ASN A 688 -12.52 11.21 0.23
C ASN A 688 -12.80 12.00 -1.05
N PHE A 689 -12.47 13.27 -1.03
CA PHE A 689 -12.45 14.11 -2.20
C PHE A 689 -11.11 14.83 -2.28
N ASN A 690 -10.44 14.71 -3.40
CA ASN A 690 -9.19 15.40 -3.68
C ASN A 690 -9.29 16.17 -4.99
N TYR A 691 -8.99 17.47 -4.93
CA TYR A 691 -8.78 18.31 -6.10
C TYR A 691 -7.31 18.71 -6.14
N SER A 692 -6.65 18.49 -7.25
CA SER A 692 -5.30 18.95 -7.47
C SER A 692 -5.18 19.77 -8.75
N LYS A 693 -4.42 20.85 -8.64
CA LYS A 693 -4.08 21.72 -9.76
C LYS A 693 -2.58 21.87 -9.85
N ARG A 694 -2.03 21.66 -11.03
CA ARG A 694 -0.62 21.91 -11.33
C ARG A 694 -0.52 23.03 -12.35
N SER A 695 0.35 23.99 -12.09
CA SER A 695 0.69 25.07 -13.01
C SER A 695 2.19 25.03 -13.28
N ASN A 696 2.60 25.59 -14.41
CA ASN A 696 3.97 25.50 -14.91
C ASN A 696 4.46 24.05 -15.00
N THR A 697 3.58 23.16 -15.42
CA THR A 697 3.80 21.71 -15.38
C THR A 697 4.86 21.32 -16.39
N ILE A 698 5.80 20.48 -15.98
CA ILE A 698 6.74 19.87 -16.91
C ILE A 698 5.99 18.82 -17.73
N GLN A 699 5.91 19.03 -19.02
CA GLN A 699 5.20 18.20 -19.99
C GLN A 699 6.10 17.83 -21.14
N SER A 700 5.68 16.83 -21.94
CA SER A 700 6.40 16.45 -23.15
C SER A 700 5.81 17.15 -24.38
N GLN A 701 6.68 17.79 -25.15
CA GLN A 701 6.42 18.08 -26.55
C GLN A 701 6.91 16.88 -27.36
N THR A 702 6.06 16.34 -28.23
CA THR A 702 6.37 15.11 -28.97
C THR A 702 6.34 15.40 -30.47
N LEU A 703 7.40 15.00 -31.14
CA LEU A 703 7.45 14.87 -32.60
C LEU A 703 7.22 13.39 -32.93
N LEU A 704 6.07 13.08 -33.52
CA LEU A 704 5.69 11.73 -33.93
C LEU A 704 5.88 11.60 -35.45
N SER A 705 6.65 10.60 -35.88
CA SER A 705 6.87 10.23 -37.26
C SER A 705 6.68 8.72 -37.41
N GLY A 706 5.58 8.32 -38.04
CA GLY A 706 5.21 6.91 -38.07
C GLY A 706 4.89 6.37 -36.68
N ILE A 707 5.58 5.32 -36.29
CA ILE A 707 5.57 4.75 -34.95
C ILE A 707 6.70 5.29 -34.06
N SER A 708 7.66 6.04 -34.64
CA SER A 708 8.79 6.61 -33.94
C SER A 708 8.47 7.97 -33.36
N SER A 709 8.99 8.26 -32.19
CA SER A 709 8.77 9.54 -31.49
C SER A 709 10.04 10.13 -30.88
N VAL A 710 10.13 11.46 -30.91
CA VAL A 710 11.09 12.23 -30.14
C VAL A 710 10.31 13.11 -29.18
N ARG A 711 10.59 12.98 -27.90
CA ARG A 711 9.96 13.75 -26.84
C ARG A 711 10.94 14.74 -26.24
N SER A 712 10.49 15.97 -26.00
CA SER A 712 11.27 17.00 -25.34
C SER A 712 10.52 17.51 -24.12
N ALA A 713 11.23 17.79 -23.02
CA ALA A 713 10.63 18.33 -21.82
C ALA A 713 10.44 19.86 -21.94
N ILE A 714 9.26 20.34 -21.58
CA ILE A 714 8.91 21.77 -21.58
C ILE A 714 8.08 22.14 -20.35
N ASN A 715 8.16 23.40 -19.90
CA ASN A 715 7.17 23.93 -18.97
C ASN A 715 5.92 24.38 -19.74
N SER A 716 4.77 23.83 -19.39
CA SER A 716 3.48 24.22 -19.97
C SER A 716 2.84 25.36 -19.20
N THR A 717 2.39 26.38 -19.90
CA THR A 717 1.61 27.48 -19.31
C THR A 717 0.16 27.07 -18.98
N LEU A 718 -0.30 25.96 -19.56
CA LEU A 718 -1.64 25.44 -19.32
C LEU A 718 -1.67 24.57 -18.06
N PRO A 719 -2.61 24.79 -17.14
CA PRO A 719 -2.70 23.99 -15.94
C PRO A 719 -3.20 22.56 -16.23
N THR A 720 -2.73 21.61 -15.45
CA THR A 720 -3.30 20.27 -15.37
C THR A 720 -4.16 20.18 -14.12
N GLU A 721 -5.39 19.70 -14.27
CA GLU A 721 -6.33 19.56 -13.15
C GLU A 721 -6.76 18.10 -13.01
N SER A 722 -6.86 17.63 -11.77
CA SER A 722 -7.40 16.32 -11.48
C SER A 722 -8.34 16.33 -10.27
N TYR A 723 -9.40 15.54 -10.38
CA TYR A 723 -10.43 15.33 -9.36
C TYR A 723 -10.49 13.85 -9.03
N PHE A 724 -10.29 13.53 -7.78
CA PHE A 724 -10.47 12.19 -7.27
C PHE A 724 -11.55 12.19 -6.20
N ALA A 725 -12.53 11.30 -6.32
CA ALA A 725 -13.53 11.08 -5.30
C ALA A 725 -13.67 9.58 -5.03
N SER A 726 -13.67 9.21 -3.76
CA SER A 726 -13.93 7.84 -3.34
C SER A 726 -14.96 7.80 -2.22
N GLY A 727 -15.78 6.75 -2.22
CA GLY A 727 -16.75 6.49 -1.17
C GLY A 727 -16.85 5.01 -0.86
N ARG A 728 -16.94 4.68 0.43
CA ARG A 728 -17.14 3.31 0.91
C ARG A 728 -18.18 3.31 2.00
N VAL A 729 -19.10 2.36 1.93
CA VAL A 729 -20.08 2.08 2.98
C VAL A 729 -20.06 0.59 3.25
N ASP A 730 -19.76 0.22 4.49
CA ASP A 730 -19.85 -1.15 4.99
C ASP A 730 -20.89 -1.22 6.09
N LYS A 731 -21.76 -2.21 6.03
CA LYS A 731 -22.76 -2.46 7.06
C LYS A 731 -22.88 -3.95 7.37
N ARG A 732 -22.84 -4.28 8.67
CA ARG A 732 -23.11 -5.63 9.13
C ARG A 732 -24.57 -5.73 9.65
N PHE A 733 -25.28 -6.73 9.18
CA PHE A 733 -26.62 -7.10 9.61
C PHE A 733 -26.58 -8.49 10.22
N LYS A 734 -26.39 -8.60 11.52
CA LYS A 734 -26.24 -9.91 12.18
C LYS A 734 -25.10 -10.72 11.53
N ASN A 735 -25.50 -11.76 10.78
CA ASN A 735 -24.59 -12.68 10.09
C ASN A 735 -24.35 -12.31 8.61
N PHE A 736 -24.70 -11.11 8.18
CA PHE A 736 -24.48 -10.63 6.82
C PHE A 736 -23.70 -9.32 6.87
N LYS A 737 -22.74 -9.19 5.96
CA LYS A 737 -22.02 -7.95 5.69
C LYS A 737 -22.37 -7.49 4.27
N ALA A 738 -22.76 -6.24 4.11
CA ALA A 738 -22.93 -5.61 2.80
C ALA A 738 -21.90 -4.49 2.66
N GLY A 739 -21.22 -4.46 1.54
CA GLY A 739 -20.21 -3.45 1.20
C GLY A 739 -20.52 -2.80 -0.14
N PHE A 740 -20.33 -1.50 -0.21
CA PHE A 740 -20.37 -0.74 -1.46
C PHE A 740 -19.18 0.22 -1.53
N ASN A 741 -18.44 0.12 -2.62
CA ASN A 741 -17.28 0.96 -2.93
C ASN A 741 -17.49 1.69 -4.24
N MET A 742 -17.11 2.95 -4.32
CA MET A 742 -17.06 3.72 -5.56
C MET A 742 -15.81 4.59 -5.61
N ASN A 743 -15.20 4.71 -6.79
CA ASN A 743 -14.05 5.56 -7.03
C ASN A 743 -14.22 6.27 -8.38
N PHE A 744 -13.98 7.57 -8.39
CA PHE A 744 -13.97 8.42 -9.56
C PHE A 744 -12.62 9.10 -9.69
N ASN A 745 -12.04 9.07 -10.87
CA ASN A 745 -10.82 9.80 -11.19
C ASN A 745 -11.00 10.50 -12.53
N TYR A 746 -11.04 11.82 -12.49
CA TYR A 746 -11.04 12.66 -13.67
C TYR A 746 -9.74 13.46 -13.72
N SER A 747 -9.11 13.49 -14.88
CA SER A 747 -7.94 14.33 -15.13
C SER A 747 -8.00 14.96 -16.52
N ASN A 748 -7.68 16.24 -16.54
CA ASN A 748 -7.46 17.01 -17.76
C ASN A 748 -5.98 17.40 -17.84
N PHE A 749 -5.36 17.10 -18.95
CA PHE A 749 -3.96 17.43 -19.22
C PHE A 749 -3.75 17.78 -20.68
N ASN A 750 -2.71 18.56 -20.94
CA ASN A 750 -2.41 19.11 -22.23
C ASN A 750 -1.03 18.65 -22.68
N ASN A 751 -0.87 18.42 -23.98
CA ASN A 751 0.41 18.09 -24.61
C ASN A 751 0.56 18.77 -25.95
N ILE A 752 1.80 18.82 -26.44
CA ILE A 752 2.09 19.32 -27.77
C ILE A 752 2.56 18.14 -28.64
N ILE A 753 1.80 17.82 -29.68
CA ILE A 753 2.14 16.76 -30.65
C ILE A 753 2.28 17.41 -32.03
N ASN A 754 3.45 17.22 -32.64
CA ASN A 754 3.78 17.81 -33.94
C ASN A 754 3.49 19.33 -34.03
N GLY A 755 3.76 20.05 -32.91
CA GLY A 755 3.54 21.48 -32.79
C GLY A 755 2.08 21.90 -32.53
N SER A 756 1.15 20.98 -32.49
CA SER A 756 -0.26 21.23 -32.18
C SER A 756 -0.58 20.90 -30.72
N LEU A 757 -1.33 21.80 -30.07
CA LEU A 757 -1.83 21.55 -28.73
C LEU A 757 -2.89 20.44 -28.76
N ALA A 758 -2.73 19.41 -27.95
CA ALA A 758 -3.69 18.36 -27.75
C ALA A 758 -4.20 18.39 -26.30
N GLU A 759 -5.47 18.70 -26.13
CA GLU A 759 -6.17 18.55 -24.85
C GLU A 759 -6.63 17.10 -24.70
N GLN A 760 -6.47 16.56 -23.50
CA GLN A 760 -6.83 15.17 -23.22
C GLN A 760 -7.56 15.07 -21.89
N GLU A 761 -8.66 14.35 -21.91
CA GLU A 761 -9.44 14.05 -20.73
C GLU A 761 -9.48 12.54 -20.46
N SER A 762 -9.31 12.18 -19.23
CA SER A 762 -9.47 10.80 -18.76
C SER A 762 -10.47 10.76 -17.60
N PHE A 763 -11.48 9.89 -17.70
CA PHE A 763 -12.43 9.66 -16.64
C PHE A 763 -12.60 8.18 -16.35
N THR A 764 -12.17 7.76 -15.17
CA THR A 764 -12.31 6.40 -14.67
C THR A 764 -13.35 6.35 -13.56
N GLN A 765 -14.25 5.39 -13.65
CA GLN A 765 -15.31 5.12 -12.69
C GLN A 765 -15.24 3.64 -12.28
N ASN A 766 -15.12 3.38 -10.99
CA ASN A 766 -15.14 2.03 -10.42
C ASN A 766 -16.29 1.93 -9.41
N TYR A 767 -17.05 0.85 -9.51
CA TYR A 767 -18.11 0.50 -8.56
C TYR A 767 -17.93 -0.94 -8.14
N ARG A 768 -18.00 -1.23 -6.86
CA ARG A 768 -17.99 -2.59 -6.32
C ARG A 768 -19.06 -2.71 -5.26
N ALA A 769 -19.92 -3.71 -5.41
CA ALA A 769 -20.92 -4.08 -4.41
C ALA A 769 -20.74 -5.54 -4.04
N SER A 770 -20.82 -5.87 -2.75
CA SER A 770 -20.81 -7.25 -2.29
C SER A 770 -21.72 -7.49 -1.10
N VAL A 771 -22.14 -8.72 -0.95
CA VAL A 771 -22.84 -9.24 0.24
C VAL A 771 -22.15 -10.53 0.65
N ALA A 772 -21.71 -10.58 1.90
CA ALA A 772 -21.04 -11.72 2.50
C ALA A 772 -21.84 -12.24 3.70
N THR A 773 -21.82 -13.55 3.92
CA THR A 773 -22.24 -14.14 5.19
C THR A 773 -21.08 -14.08 6.18
N ASN A 774 -21.39 -14.07 7.48
CA ASN A 774 -20.40 -14.13 8.55
C ASN A 774 -20.90 -15.05 9.66
N PHE A 775 -20.92 -16.33 9.36
CA PHE A 775 -21.25 -17.39 10.32
C PHE A 775 -20.00 -17.90 11.00
N ARG A 776 -20.07 -18.29 12.26
CA ARG A 776 -18.98 -18.83 13.04
C ARG A 776 -18.65 -20.29 12.68
N ASP A 777 -19.68 -21.13 12.58
CA ASP A 777 -19.56 -22.60 12.44
C ASP A 777 -20.24 -23.13 11.16
N LYS A 778 -20.45 -22.29 10.18
CA LYS A 778 -21.12 -22.61 8.91
C LYS A 778 -20.32 -22.05 7.74
N PRO A 779 -20.53 -22.58 6.53
CA PRO A 779 -19.91 -22.00 5.35
C PRO A 779 -20.24 -20.51 5.21
N ASN A 780 -19.22 -19.73 4.85
CA ASN A 780 -19.37 -18.32 4.49
C ASN A 780 -19.28 -18.18 2.97
N ILE A 781 -20.12 -17.32 2.43
CA ILE A 781 -20.20 -17.04 0.99
C ILE A 781 -20.23 -15.53 0.82
N GLU A 782 -19.35 -15.01 -0.04
CA GLU A 782 -19.41 -13.64 -0.53
C GLU A 782 -19.80 -13.67 -2.01
N ILE A 783 -20.78 -12.86 -2.38
CA ILE A 783 -21.19 -12.63 -3.76
C ILE A 783 -21.06 -11.14 -4.04
N GLY A 784 -20.43 -10.79 -5.13
CA GLY A 784 -20.24 -9.40 -5.49
C GLY A 784 -20.15 -9.16 -6.99
N TYR A 785 -20.16 -7.88 -7.32
CA TYR A 785 -20.06 -7.38 -8.68
C TYR A 785 -19.20 -6.12 -8.69
N SER A 786 -18.18 -6.12 -9.55
CA SER A 786 -17.38 -4.95 -9.85
C SER A 786 -17.65 -4.48 -11.27
N TYR A 787 -17.78 -3.17 -11.43
CA TYR A 787 -17.96 -2.52 -12.72
C TYR A 787 -16.94 -1.40 -12.86
N ASN A 788 -16.16 -1.44 -13.93
CA ASN A 788 -15.20 -0.39 -14.30
C ASN A 788 -15.59 0.22 -15.64
N LYS A 789 -15.65 1.53 -15.69
CA LYS A 789 -15.80 2.30 -16.92
C LYS A 789 -14.64 3.29 -17.03
N ARG A 790 -13.95 3.27 -18.18
CA ARG A 790 -12.91 4.24 -18.53
C ARG A 790 -13.28 4.95 -19.81
N SER A 791 -13.17 6.26 -19.83
CA SER A 791 -13.29 7.07 -21.03
C SER A 791 -12.04 7.90 -21.23
N TYR A 792 -11.61 7.97 -22.48
CA TYR A 792 -10.50 8.80 -22.93
C TYR A 792 -10.99 9.66 -24.07
N ASP A 793 -10.75 10.95 -23.98
CA ASP A 793 -11.14 11.95 -24.95
C ASP A 793 -9.90 12.77 -25.35
N THR A 794 -9.56 12.78 -26.61
CA THR A 794 -8.44 13.55 -27.19
C THR A 794 -8.93 14.73 -28.03
N GLY A 795 -10.23 15.03 -27.97
CA GLY A 795 -10.86 15.99 -28.86
C GLY A 795 -11.25 15.40 -30.21
N ASP A 796 -10.32 14.69 -30.86
CA ASP A 796 -10.56 14.02 -32.14
C ASP A 796 -11.16 12.62 -31.99
N PHE A 797 -10.81 11.92 -30.92
CA PHE A 797 -11.24 10.55 -30.65
C PHE A 797 -11.72 10.41 -29.22
N LYS A 798 -12.83 9.70 -29.03
CA LYS A 798 -13.36 9.35 -27.74
C LYS A 798 -13.54 7.84 -27.63
N ASN A 799 -12.81 7.22 -26.70
CA ASN A 799 -12.82 5.78 -26.49
C ASN A 799 -13.41 5.45 -25.12
N TYR A 800 -14.21 4.40 -25.06
CA TYR A 800 -14.79 3.86 -23.84
C TYR A 800 -14.41 2.40 -23.68
N PHE A 801 -14.01 2.04 -22.47
CA PHE A 801 -13.73 0.67 -22.07
C PHE A 801 -14.56 0.31 -20.84
N TYR A 802 -15.09 -0.88 -20.84
CA TYR A 802 -15.96 -1.39 -19.79
C TYR A 802 -15.46 -2.74 -19.31
N THR A 803 -15.44 -2.95 -18.00
CA THR A 803 -15.17 -4.26 -17.42
C THR A 803 -16.29 -4.60 -16.43
N ASP A 804 -16.94 -5.72 -16.65
CA ASP A 804 -17.95 -6.30 -15.78
C ASP A 804 -17.32 -7.50 -15.07
N SER A 805 -17.30 -7.53 -13.75
CA SER A 805 -16.62 -8.58 -12.98
C SER A 805 -17.48 -9.08 -11.82
N PRO A 806 -18.46 -9.96 -12.07
CA PRO A 806 -19.12 -10.72 -10.99
C PRO A 806 -18.13 -11.71 -10.36
N PHE A 807 -18.24 -11.89 -9.03
CA PHE A 807 -17.39 -12.82 -8.29
C PHE A 807 -18.17 -13.53 -7.19
N VAL A 808 -17.66 -14.71 -6.80
CA VAL A 808 -18.16 -15.51 -5.68
C VAL A 808 -16.96 -16.08 -4.92
N LYS A 809 -16.94 -15.86 -3.60
CA LYS A 809 -15.94 -16.47 -2.70
C LYS A 809 -16.68 -17.41 -1.72
N ILE A 810 -16.09 -18.53 -1.41
CA ILE A 810 -16.64 -19.55 -0.51
C ILE A 810 -15.55 -19.95 0.48
N ASP A 811 -15.87 -19.88 1.78
CA ASP A 811 -15.08 -20.42 2.88
C ASP A 811 -15.93 -21.40 3.68
N ALA A 812 -15.62 -22.68 3.61
CA ALA A 812 -16.42 -23.72 4.24
C ALA A 812 -15.60 -24.55 5.23
N TYR A 813 -16.04 -24.62 6.47
CA TYR A 813 -15.50 -25.47 7.52
C TYR A 813 -16.44 -26.66 7.68
N PHE A 814 -15.96 -27.89 7.54
CA PHE A 814 -16.78 -29.06 7.66
C PHE A 814 -15.99 -30.26 8.22
N GLY A 815 -16.72 -31.15 8.93
CA GLY A 815 -16.07 -32.25 9.64
C GLY A 815 -15.03 -31.74 10.65
N ASN A 816 -14.33 -32.64 11.30
CA ASN A 816 -13.32 -32.26 12.29
C ASN A 816 -11.99 -31.89 11.61
N GLY A 817 -11.87 -30.64 11.11
CA GLY A 817 -10.62 -30.07 10.62
C GLY A 817 -10.49 -29.92 9.11
N PHE A 818 -11.53 -30.08 8.30
CA PHE A 818 -11.50 -29.74 6.88
C PHE A 818 -11.86 -28.27 6.66
N VAL A 819 -11.09 -27.59 5.81
CA VAL A 819 -11.37 -26.24 5.33
C VAL A 819 -11.34 -26.26 3.80
N PHE A 820 -12.40 -25.81 3.18
CA PHE A 820 -12.51 -25.62 1.74
C PHE A 820 -12.66 -24.16 1.43
N THR A 821 -11.80 -23.61 0.55
CA THR A 821 -11.91 -22.27 0.02
C THR A 821 -12.02 -22.32 -1.50
N ALA A 822 -12.85 -21.43 -2.07
CA ALA A 822 -12.93 -21.26 -3.51
C ALA A 822 -13.18 -19.79 -3.86
N ASP A 823 -12.49 -19.29 -4.87
CA ASP A 823 -12.65 -17.95 -5.42
C ASP A 823 -12.93 -18.07 -6.92
N TYR A 824 -14.06 -17.55 -7.33
CA TYR A 824 -14.47 -17.49 -8.72
C TYR A 824 -14.72 -16.06 -9.16
N SER A 825 -14.13 -15.64 -10.27
CA SER A 825 -14.44 -14.39 -10.93
C SER A 825 -14.60 -14.58 -12.44
N TYR A 826 -15.56 -13.88 -13.02
CA TYR A 826 -15.78 -13.77 -14.44
C TYR A 826 -15.52 -12.34 -14.86
N ASN A 827 -14.66 -12.10 -15.82
CA ASN A 827 -14.32 -10.78 -16.31
C ASN A 827 -14.71 -10.65 -17.77
N TYR A 828 -15.63 -9.73 -18.03
CA TYR A 828 -16.13 -9.40 -19.36
C TYR A 828 -15.63 -8.01 -19.74
N TYR A 829 -14.68 -7.97 -20.66
CA TYR A 829 -13.99 -6.77 -21.09
C TYR A 829 -14.40 -6.40 -22.51
N ARG A 830 -14.85 -5.17 -22.72
CA ARG A 830 -15.38 -4.68 -23.99
C ARG A 830 -15.13 -3.19 -24.21
N ASN A 831 -15.10 -2.75 -25.46
CA ASN A 831 -15.29 -1.37 -25.88
C ASN A 831 -16.75 -1.12 -26.28
N GLU A 832 -17.06 -0.03 -26.98
CA GLU A 832 -18.41 0.29 -27.45
C GLU A 832 -18.87 -0.61 -28.61
N SER A 833 -17.93 -1.16 -29.38
CA SER A 833 -18.20 -1.84 -30.64
C SER A 833 -18.17 -3.35 -30.50
N GLU A 834 -17.29 -3.89 -29.64
CA GLU A 834 -17.01 -5.32 -29.60
C GLU A 834 -16.54 -5.79 -28.21
N THR A 835 -16.64 -7.09 -28.00
CA THR A 835 -16.01 -7.77 -26.87
C THR A 835 -14.54 -7.96 -27.17
N LEU A 836 -13.67 -7.40 -26.33
CA LEU A 836 -12.23 -7.49 -26.45
C LEU A 836 -11.68 -8.77 -25.82
N ASN A 837 -12.19 -9.14 -24.64
CA ASN A 837 -11.84 -10.39 -23.98
C ASN A 837 -12.87 -10.83 -22.95
N GLU A 838 -12.92 -12.16 -22.72
CA GLU A 838 -13.64 -12.79 -21.63
C GLU A 838 -12.70 -13.79 -20.93
N TYR A 839 -12.53 -13.67 -19.64
CA TYR A 839 -11.72 -14.63 -18.88
C TYR A 839 -12.34 -14.93 -17.51
N ARG A 840 -12.07 -16.12 -17.02
CA ARG A 840 -12.67 -16.68 -15.80
C ARG A 840 -11.60 -17.29 -14.94
N PHE A 841 -11.47 -16.77 -13.74
CA PHE A 841 -10.60 -17.39 -12.74
C PHE A 841 -11.43 -18.23 -11.77
N LEU A 842 -10.97 -19.43 -11.52
CA LEU A 842 -11.46 -20.28 -10.47
C LEU A 842 -10.26 -20.91 -9.77
N GLU A 843 -10.11 -20.59 -8.50
CA GLU A 843 -9.13 -21.20 -7.62
C GLU A 843 -9.87 -21.95 -6.52
N ALA A 844 -9.31 -23.08 -6.08
CA ALA A 844 -9.88 -23.87 -5.00
C ALA A 844 -8.78 -24.53 -4.17
N ASP A 845 -8.91 -24.46 -2.85
CA ASP A 845 -8.03 -25.12 -1.90
C ASP A 845 -8.85 -25.96 -0.92
N LEU A 846 -8.41 -27.17 -0.66
CA LEU A 846 -8.93 -28.05 0.39
C LEU A 846 -7.82 -28.39 1.35
N SER A 847 -7.95 -28.01 2.61
CA SER A 847 -6.99 -28.35 3.65
C SER A 847 -7.61 -29.20 4.76
N TYR A 848 -6.78 -30.03 5.37
CA TYR A 848 -7.12 -30.85 6.53
C TYR A 848 -6.10 -30.65 7.64
N ASN A 849 -6.57 -30.20 8.79
CA ASN A 849 -5.78 -30.12 10.02
C ASN A 849 -6.60 -30.68 11.17
N LYS A 850 -6.21 -31.83 11.71
CA LYS A 850 -6.87 -32.40 12.88
C LYS A 850 -6.60 -31.51 14.10
N GLU A 851 -7.61 -31.26 14.90
CA GLU A 851 -7.48 -30.50 16.14
C GLU A 851 -6.35 -31.05 17.04
N GLY A 852 -5.45 -30.16 17.48
CA GLY A 852 -4.25 -30.54 18.26
C GLY A 852 -3.10 -31.12 17.42
N SER A 853 -3.26 -31.33 16.12
CA SER A 853 -2.18 -31.78 15.24
C SER A 853 -1.26 -30.63 14.86
N LYS A 854 0.05 -30.92 14.78
CA LYS A 854 1.03 -30.03 14.19
C LYS A 854 1.10 -30.12 12.66
N TRP A 855 0.43 -31.09 12.07
CA TRP A 855 0.43 -31.33 10.64
C TRP A 855 -0.84 -30.86 9.97
N GLU A 856 -0.67 -30.17 8.86
CA GLU A 856 -1.76 -29.78 7.96
C GLU A 856 -1.44 -30.26 6.54
N PHE A 857 -2.41 -30.88 5.89
CA PHE A 857 -2.33 -31.35 4.51
C PHE A 857 -3.25 -30.49 3.66
N ALA A 858 -2.79 -30.05 2.51
CA ALA A 858 -3.65 -29.29 1.61
C ALA A 858 -3.42 -29.68 0.15
N ILE A 859 -4.47 -29.53 -0.65
CA ILE A 859 -4.42 -29.60 -2.10
C ILE A 859 -5.03 -28.31 -2.64
N GLY A 860 -4.27 -27.59 -3.47
CA GLY A 860 -4.72 -26.37 -4.13
C GLY A 860 -4.70 -26.53 -5.63
N VAL A 861 -5.70 -25.96 -6.29
CA VAL A 861 -5.77 -25.86 -7.75
C VAL A 861 -5.91 -24.39 -8.14
N LYS A 862 -4.98 -23.91 -8.96
CA LYS A 862 -4.98 -22.57 -9.51
C LYS A 862 -5.40 -22.62 -10.98
N ASN A 863 -6.09 -21.54 -11.41
CA ASN A 863 -6.60 -21.41 -12.77
C ASN A 863 -7.36 -22.68 -13.24
N LEU A 864 -8.29 -23.19 -12.43
CA LEU A 864 -8.98 -24.46 -12.66
C LEU A 864 -9.69 -24.52 -14.01
N LEU A 865 -10.18 -23.36 -14.52
CA LEU A 865 -10.86 -23.25 -15.81
C LEU A 865 -9.88 -23.17 -16.99
N ASN A 866 -8.57 -23.02 -16.72
CA ASN A 866 -7.50 -23.00 -17.69
C ASN A 866 -7.62 -21.89 -18.73
N ASP A 867 -8.02 -20.68 -18.30
CA ASP A 867 -7.96 -19.51 -19.15
C ASP A 867 -6.49 -19.17 -19.47
N THR A 868 -6.23 -18.74 -20.69
CA THR A 868 -4.87 -18.65 -21.23
C THR A 868 -4.33 -17.24 -21.32
N SER A 869 -5.21 -16.22 -21.29
CA SER A 869 -4.79 -14.83 -21.42
C SER A 869 -5.66 -13.85 -20.65
N VAL A 870 -5.05 -12.70 -20.32
CA VAL A 870 -5.70 -11.54 -19.67
C VAL A 870 -5.37 -10.28 -20.46
N ASN A 871 -6.37 -9.46 -20.76
CA ASN A 871 -6.17 -8.20 -21.45
C ASN A 871 -6.12 -7.02 -20.50
N ARG A 872 -5.27 -6.06 -20.83
CA ARG A 872 -5.19 -4.74 -20.20
C ARG A 872 -5.09 -3.66 -21.26
N ASP A 873 -5.87 -2.60 -21.06
CA ASP A 873 -5.74 -1.40 -21.87
C ASP A 873 -5.02 -0.32 -21.13
N SER A 874 -4.29 0.42 -21.88
CA SER A 874 -3.72 1.70 -21.49
C SER A 874 -3.87 2.70 -22.61
N PHE A 875 -3.77 3.95 -22.25
CA PHE A 875 -3.86 5.06 -23.16
C PHE A 875 -2.79 6.08 -22.81
N ASN A 876 -2.17 6.62 -23.82
CA ASN A 876 -1.30 7.79 -23.69
C ASN A 876 -1.63 8.77 -24.82
N GLN A 877 -0.84 9.81 -24.92
CA GLN A 877 -1.04 10.92 -25.85
C GLN A 877 -0.85 10.53 -27.33
N LEU A 878 -0.14 9.44 -27.60
CA LEU A 878 0.28 9.04 -28.95
C LEU A 878 -0.56 7.89 -29.48
N TYR A 879 -1.04 7.01 -28.60
CA TYR A 879 -1.78 5.81 -28.99
C TYR A 879 -2.69 5.29 -27.87
N SER A 880 -3.72 4.58 -28.26
CA SER A 880 -4.39 3.62 -27.40
C SER A 880 -3.75 2.25 -27.56
N GLN A 881 -3.62 1.49 -26.47
CA GLN A 881 -2.94 0.21 -26.47
C GLN A 881 -3.80 -0.85 -25.77
N THR A 882 -3.98 -1.98 -26.43
CA THR A 882 -4.48 -3.22 -25.83
C THR A 882 -3.34 -4.21 -25.73
N ARG A 883 -3.10 -4.71 -24.52
CA ARG A 883 -2.05 -5.65 -24.18
C ARG A 883 -2.66 -6.94 -23.68
N SER A 884 -2.37 -8.07 -24.35
CA SER A 884 -2.82 -9.41 -23.99
C SER A 884 -1.68 -10.22 -23.43
N TYR A 885 -1.71 -10.52 -22.13
CA TYR A 885 -0.71 -11.34 -21.44
C TYR A 885 -1.11 -12.81 -21.48
N ILE A 886 -0.18 -13.69 -21.79
CA ILE A 886 -0.33 -15.13 -21.60
C ILE A 886 -0.03 -15.44 -20.14
N ILE A 887 -0.98 -16.05 -19.45
CA ILE A 887 -0.89 -16.34 -18.01
C ILE A 887 -0.55 -17.80 -17.74
N GLN A 888 -0.22 -18.13 -16.49
CA GLN A 888 0.06 -19.49 -16.07
C GLN A 888 -1.11 -20.44 -16.34
N PRO A 889 -0.87 -21.63 -16.94
CA PRO A 889 -1.89 -22.65 -17.15
C PRO A 889 -2.39 -23.19 -15.81
N ARG A 890 -3.47 -23.97 -15.86
CA ARG A 890 -3.98 -24.70 -14.69
C ARG A 890 -2.91 -25.62 -14.08
N TYR A 891 -2.73 -25.53 -12.77
CA TYR A 891 -1.87 -26.44 -12.03
C TYR A 891 -2.46 -26.82 -10.68
N THR A 892 -2.00 -27.95 -10.12
CA THR A 892 -2.39 -28.47 -8.82
C THR A 892 -1.16 -28.62 -7.94
N VAL A 893 -1.25 -28.20 -6.68
CA VAL A 893 -0.16 -28.34 -5.70
C VAL A 893 -0.67 -29.07 -4.46
N PHE A 894 0.04 -30.12 -4.07
CA PHE A 894 -0.09 -30.76 -2.76
C PHE A 894 0.84 -30.05 -1.79
N LYS A 895 0.32 -29.62 -0.64
CA LYS A 895 1.05 -28.87 0.37
C LYS A 895 1.06 -29.65 1.69
N LEU A 896 2.20 -29.70 2.33
CA LEU A 896 2.38 -30.26 3.68
C LEU A 896 2.95 -29.17 4.56
N LYS A 897 2.24 -28.83 5.63
CA LYS A 897 2.67 -27.84 6.60
C LYS A 897 2.89 -28.50 7.97
N TYR A 898 3.98 -28.13 8.62
CA TYR A 898 4.29 -28.50 9.99
C TYR A 898 4.40 -27.27 10.88
N ASP A 899 3.61 -27.19 11.93
CA ASP A 899 3.59 -26.12 12.89
C ASP A 899 4.70 -26.34 13.94
N LEU A 900 5.68 -25.42 14.00
CA LEU A 900 6.82 -25.44 14.92
C LEU A 900 6.48 -24.94 16.33
N THR A 901 5.26 -24.47 16.57
CA THR A 901 4.89 -23.87 17.86
C THR A 901 5.26 -24.79 19.01
N SER A 902 6.34 -24.45 19.75
CA SER A 902 6.67 -25.11 20.99
C SER A 902 5.61 -24.71 22.02
N ILE A 903 4.89 -25.64 22.53
CA ILE A 903 4.25 -25.46 23.83
C ILE A 903 5.42 -25.29 24.79
N ALA A 904 5.70 -24.03 25.22
CA ALA A 904 6.72 -23.79 26.22
C ALA A 904 6.40 -24.68 27.42
N GLY A 905 7.40 -25.42 27.86
CA GLY A 905 7.29 -26.57 28.71
C GLY A 905 6.40 -26.41 29.92
N SER A 906 5.71 -27.48 30.21
CA SER A 906 5.15 -27.82 31.53
C SER A 906 6.16 -27.61 32.64
#